data_88c31ddb664f7262d03fbf4c0b8fe5a9
#
_entry.id   88c31ddb664f7262d03fbf4c0b8fe5a9
#
_cell.length_a   1.000
_cell.length_b   1.000
_cell.length_c   1.000
_cell.angle_alpha   90.00
_cell.angle_beta   90.00
_cell.angle_gamma   90.00
#
_symmetry.space_group_name_H-M   'P 1'
#
loop_
_entity.id
_entity.type
_entity.pdbx_description
1 polymer ?
#
loop_
_entity_poly.entity_id
_entity_poly.type
_entity_poly.pdbx_seq_one_letter_code
_entity_poly.pdbx_strand_id
1 'polypeptide(L)'
;MNTIGKYILIVGMLLFCLLGRAYDYVITTPSENGVLFDNYVHCIYEDSDGYIWVGTGSTVERFDGITGQVYKFEEGMPNYAPHLVNTILEKERHEYWVGNVHGLFQLDHHNHIAKRIFRDQINNSVYSLKKDQKNHIYIGTSNGLYIYKDGKLHYITVDNKNIMSEHNRILSIEVTDSNNVWLLTAKGVAVYDIKSGAIKLYQNTLSDCGYFRCFVKAGNHLYIGTEKKGIVTFDLSHYRFLPYWNEVKVPVTALSHEEGLLGIATSGQGISLLSLHNKKQIYAAGCNTNQNRGLLSDNISSILVSKGNVWCGTEYYLGFNYLRSVEKPFRLYKWGNFTSRNLIVRSCYYWNEYMFIGTREGFYFVSEKTGRVQHFGSGKVGCEKLRSNLIFSFYSYQGNILIGTCSGGLAAFNLESNKFVENLLTKTLVSNDIFMFLEDGDGNLWIAASDGLYCYEKKTHEVKEYNVVNSGMPGNIVYSICIDSSKRFWVGTDKGTALLDCKTGKCSQEQLPANFLSNEIIRYINEGKDGSLHFFLLENNRLYVVDKELKKSRLFTEIAPFNMAQDEEEGYWMGCDDGILKSDRNLSHFSLFSVDGLVDVMMGASPGASIGRYKQKQLLVPCMKGLVVVDPESSYYVTPLQVTEMFVNGERYADNYQIKSDTTFVLKEYENNLTFNFTSLEYEKPDLIRYQYKLVGKDSVCMVTFSIQKSGIWIWLVFLGMICIGMIAGFIYSRQKKVKALDIDSVKEEPVGIQVSNNNVKLNEEEARKVMEALKEYMEKSRPYLNVDLKQSEVAAAIGCSAYILSTVFTHYLKVGYYDFINGYRVEEFKQAIKEGKHQKYTLVTLAEKCGFKSKTSFFRTFKKFTGFTPNEYIQHQDEN
;
A
#
# COMPACT_ATOMS: atom_id res chain seq x y z
N MET A 1 3.52 -37.41 36.87
CA MET A 1 2.75 -36.18 36.55
C MET A 1 1.36 -36.60 36.09
N ASN A 2 0.33 -36.27 36.89
CA ASN A 2 -1.06 -36.64 36.63
C ASN A 2 -1.57 -35.98 35.33
N THR A 3 -2.51 -36.67 34.65
CA THR A 3 -3.12 -36.23 33.37
C THR A 3 -3.59 -34.77 33.41
N ILE A 4 -4.07 -34.30 34.54
CA ILE A 4 -4.46 -32.89 34.78
C ILE A 4 -3.25 -31.94 34.66
N GLY A 5 -2.07 -32.31 35.14
CA GLY A 5 -0.84 -31.52 34.99
C GLY A 5 -0.37 -31.38 33.55
N LYS A 6 -0.63 -32.40 32.69
CA LYS A 6 -0.37 -32.32 31.24
C LYS A 6 -1.34 -31.36 30.53
N TYR A 7 -2.62 -31.37 30.90
CA TYR A 7 -3.61 -30.44 30.32
C TYR A 7 -3.36 -28.99 30.76
N ILE A 8 -2.95 -28.75 32.01
CA ILE A 8 -2.57 -27.42 32.49
C ILE A 8 -1.31 -26.91 31.75
N LEU A 9 -0.34 -27.83 31.49
CA LEU A 9 0.88 -27.47 30.74
C LEU A 9 0.57 -27.20 29.25
N ILE A 10 -0.33 -27.95 28.63
CA ILE A 10 -0.76 -27.75 27.24
C ILE A 10 -1.60 -26.48 27.12
N VAL A 11 -2.51 -26.20 28.03
CA VAL A 11 -3.29 -24.96 28.08
C VAL A 11 -2.37 -23.78 28.40
N GLY A 12 -1.39 -23.94 29.27
CA GLY A 12 -0.35 -22.94 29.55
C GLY A 12 0.55 -22.69 28.36
N MET A 13 0.94 -23.71 27.58
CA MET A 13 1.69 -23.56 26.33
C MET A 13 0.84 -22.94 25.20
N LEU A 14 -0.43 -23.29 25.09
CA LEU A 14 -1.36 -22.67 24.16
C LEU A 14 -1.62 -21.18 24.50
N LEU A 15 -1.77 -20.84 25.78
CA LEU A 15 -1.82 -19.46 26.25
C LEU A 15 -0.49 -18.72 26.04
N PHE A 16 0.65 -19.40 26.16
CA PHE A 16 1.97 -18.80 25.90
C PHE A 16 2.24 -18.57 24.40
N CYS A 17 1.68 -19.39 23.50
CA CYS A 17 1.72 -19.15 22.06
C CYS A 17 0.83 -17.99 21.61
N LEU A 18 -0.20 -17.64 22.36
CA LEU A 18 -1.05 -16.46 22.11
C LEU A 18 -0.44 -15.13 22.61
N LEU A 19 0.63 -15.18 23.40
CA LEU A 19 1.22 -14.03 24.09
C LEU A 19 2.48 -13.45 23.44
N GLY A 20 2.84 -13.90 22.23
CA GLY A 20 4.08 -13.50 21.54
C GLY A 20 3.87 -12.94 20.13
N ARG A 21 2.75 -12.29 19.80
CA ARG A 21 2.60 -11.62 18.52
C ARG A 21 3.46 -10.35 18.49
N ALA A 22 4.55 -10.37 17.72
CA ALA A 22 5.22 -9.13 17.31
C ALA A 22 4.31 -8.50 16.25
N TYR A 23 3.71 -7.36 16.55
CA TYR A 23 2.97 -6.58 15.58
C TYR A 23 3.99 -5.89 14.67
N ASP A 24 3.98 -6.22 13.38
CA ASP A 24 4.61 -5.39 12.37
C ASP A 24 3.58 -4.34 11.89
N TYR A 25 3.97 -3.09 11.77
CA TYR A 25 3.14 -2.02 11.26
C TYR A 25 3.67 -1.53 9.91
N VAL A 26 2.76 -1.26 8.98
CA VAL A 26 3.08 -0.54 7.74
C VAL A 26 2.70 0.91 7.94
N ILE A 27 3.66 1.81 7.73
CA ILE A 27 3.46 3.25 7.83
C ILE A 27 3.10 3.80 6.46
N THR A 28 1.99 4.50 6.37
CA THR A 28 1.58 5.28 5.19
C THR A 28 1.34 6.73 5.57
N THR A 29 1.38 7.61 4.59
CA THR A 29 1.20 9.04 4.75
C THR A 29 0.08 9.54 3.84
N PRO A 30 -1.19 9.31 4.19
CA PRO A 30 -2.31 9.70 3.34
C PRO A 30 -2.33 11.19 2.99
N SER A 31 -1.82 12.04 3.89
CA SER A 31 -1.77 13.50 3.72
C SER A 31 -0.75 14.00 2.68
N GLU A 32 0.23 13.18 2.24
CA GLU A 32 1.21 13.59 1.21
C GLU A 32 0.58 13.96 -0.14
N ASN A 33 -0.62 13.49 -0.42
CA ASN A 33 -1.32 13.73 -1.69
C ASN A 33 -2.17 15.02 -1.69
N GLY A 34 -2.02 15.90 -0.71
CA GLY A 34 -2.79 17.14 -0.61
C GLY A 34 -4.27 16.90 -0.24
N VAL A 35 -4.55 15.85 0.49
CA VAL A 35 -5.90 15.42 0.89
C VAL A 35 -6.47 16.34 1.96
N LEU A 36 -5.63 16.90 2.86
CA LEU A 36 -6.05 17.84 3.88
C LEU A 36 -5.91 19.28 3.39
N PHE A 37 -6.88 20.11 3.79
CA PHE A 37 -6.84 21.57 3.58
C PHE A 37 -5.81 22.24 4.51
N ASP A 38 -5.74 21.77 5.76
CA ASP A 38 -4.77 22.24 6.76
C ASP A 38 -4.02 21.05 7.38
N ASN A 39 -2.73 20.99 7.17
CA ASN A 39 -1.88 19.89 7.63
C ASN A 39 -1.41 19.99 9.09
N TYR A 40 -1.83 21.01 9.86
CA TYR A 40 -1.56 21.11 11.30
C TYR A 40 -2.59 20.30 12.08
N VAL A 41 -2.32 19.01 12.24
CA VAL A 41 -3.24 18.06 12.88
C VAL A 41 -3.16 18.17 14.40
N HIS A 42 -4.29 18.41 15.06
CA HIS A 42 -4.38 18.59 16.51
C HIS A 42 -5.12 17.47 17.22
N CYS A 43 -6.17 16.93 16.60
CA CYS A 43 -6.85 15.73 17.09
C CYS A 43 -7.32 14.84 15.95
N ILE A 44 -7.45 13.55 16.23
CA ILE A 44 -7.97 12.53 15.31
C ILE A 44 -9.08 11.77 16.02
N TYR A 45 -10.17 11.50 15.30
CA TYR A 45 -11.34 10.79 15.82
C TYR A 45 -11.88 9.83 14.74
N GLU A 46 -12.24 8.60 15.10
CA GLU A 46 -12.95 7.68 14.22
C GLU A 46 -14.42 7.64 14.63
N ASP A 47 -15.33 7.83 13.68
CA ASP A 47 -16.76 7.79 13.93
C ASP A 47 -17.33 6.36 13.88
N SER A 48 -18.64 6.24 14.14
CA SER A 48 -19.33 4.94 14.18
C SER A 48 -19.39 4.23 12.83
N ASP A 49 -19.23 4.97 11.72
CA ASP A 49 -19.18 4.43 10.37
C ASP A 49 -17.77 4.12 9.88
N GLY A 50 -16.74 4.52 10.63
CA GLY A 50 -15.32 4.27 10.35
C GLY A 50 -14.62 5.40 9.59
N TYR A 51 -15.26 6.55 9.35
CA TYR A 51 -14.60 7.72 8.81
C TYR A 51 -13.63 8.31 9.82
N ILE A 52 -12.52 8.80 9.31
CA ILE A 52 -11.53 9.49 10.14
C ILE A 52 -11.78 11.00 10.08
N TRP A 53 -12.03 11.56 11.23
CA TRP A 53 -12.17 12.99 11.45
C TRP A 53 -10.86 13.55 11.95
N VAL A 54 -10.40 14.63 11.32
CA VAL A 54 -9.16 15.32 11.64
C VAL A 54 -9.50 16.74 12.06
N GLY A 55 -9.18 17.06 13.29
CA GLY A 55 -9.24 18.45 13.79
C GLY A 55 -7.90 19.12 13.57
N THR A 56 -7.90 20.22 12.83
CA THR A 56 -6.69 20.94 12.44
C THR A 56 -6.53 22.28 13.16
N GLY A 57 -5.53 23.05 12.74
CA GLY A 57 -5.34 24.43 13.21
C GLY A 57 -6.44 25.40 12.81
N SER A 58 -7.19 25.10 11.74
CA SER A 58 -8.16 26.03 11.15
C SER A 58 -9.50 25.42 10.74
N THR A 59 -9.57 24.10 10.58
CA THR A 59 -10.74 23.37 10.02
C THR A 59 -11.01 22.08 10.76
N VAL A 60 -12.18 21.50 10.51
CA VAL A 60 -12.49 20.09 10.79
C VAL A 60 -12.63 19.38 9.46
N GLU A 61 -11.99 18.23 9.30
CA GLU A 61 -11.97 17.51 8.04
C GLU A 61 -12.37 16.06 8.24
N ARG A 62 -13.27 15.54 7.37
CA ARG A 62 -13.64 14.14 7.35
C ARG A 62 -12.89 13.46 6.21
N PHE A 63 -12.10 12.45 6.53
CA PHE A 63 -11.31 11.69 5.59
C PHE A 63 -11.91 10.29 5.36
N ASP A 64 -12.06 9.90 4.09
CA ASP A 64 -12.65 8.64 3.66
C ASP A 64 -11.64 7.64 3.05
N GLY A 65 -10.35 7.95 3.13
CA GLY A 65 -9.27 7.20 2.48
C GLY A 65 -8.82 7.81 1.15
N ILE A 66 -9.68 8.56 0.47
CA ILE A 66 -9.41 9.13 -0.86
C ILE A 66 -9.48 10.66 -0.82
N THR A 67 -10.50 11.21 -0.19
CA THR A 67 -10.79 12.65 -0.17
C THR A 67 -10.99 13.15 1.25
N GLY A 68 -10.67 14.45 1.46
CA GLY A 68 -10.99 15.18 2.68
C GLY A 68 -12.17 16.12 2.46
N GLN A 69 -13.24 15.94 3.23
CA GLN A 69 -14.36 16.87 3.25
C GLN A 69 -14.15 17.92 4.33
N VAL A 70 -14.03 19.19 3.95
CA VAL A 70 -13.65 20.30 4.83
C VAL A 70 -14.88 20.99 5.40
N TYR A 71 -14.89 21.18 6.73
CA TYR A 71 -15.87 21.99 7.47
C TYR A 71 -15.15 23.23 8.03
N LYS A 72 -15.57 24.41 7.57
CA LYS A 72 -15.03 25.68 8.03
C LYS A 72 -15.84 26.21 9.21
N PHE A 73 -15.22 26.99 10.09
CA PHE A 73 -15.94 27.66 11.16
C PHE A 73 -16.78 28.83 10.59
N GLU A 74 -17.91 29.12 11.23
CA GLU A 74 -18.83 30.22 10.83
C GLU A 74 -18.12 31.57 10.73
N GLU A 75 -18.59 32.45 9.84
CA GLU A 75 -18.04 33.81 9.67
C GLU A 75 -18.20 34.67 10.92
N GLY A 76 -17.26 35.61 11.11
CA GLY A 76 -17.24 36.54 12.28
C GLY A 76 -16.38 36.05 13.43
N MET A 77 -15.69 34.90 13.28
CA MET A 77 -14.61 34.53 14.20
C MET A 77 -13.34 35.35 13.91
N PRO A 78 -12.52 35.64 14.92
CA PRO A 78 -11.29 36.40 14.71
C PRO A 78 -10.34 35.70 13.74
N ASN A 79 -10.16 36.24 12.53
CA ASN A 79 -9.29 35.62 11.50
C ASN A 79 -7.79 35.59 11.86
N TYR A 80 -7.39 36.23 12.95
CA TYR A 80 -6.00 36.28 13.38
C TYR A 80 -5.64 35.28 14.49
N ALA A 81 -6.59 34.49 14.99
CA ALA A 81 -6.33 33.46 16.00
C ALA A 81 -6.55 32.07 15.40
N PRO A 82 -5.61 31.11 15.56
CA PRO A 82 -5.83 29.76 15.12
C PRO A 82 -7.06 29.16 15.82
N HIS A 83 -7.88 28.43 15.07
CA HIS A 83 -9.09 27.79 15.60
C HIS A 83 -8.83 26.47 16.33
N LEU A 84 -7.61 26.04 16.46
CA LEU A 84 -7.10 24.82 17.12
C LEU A 84 -8.19 23.88 17.62
N VAL A 85 -8.51 22.88 16.81
CA VAL A 85 -9.54 21.90 17.15
C VAL A 85 -8.99 20.89 18.14
N ASN A 86 -9.46 20.92 19.39
CA ASN A 86 -8.93 20.07 20.45
C ASN A 86 -9.60 18.70 20.53
N THR A 87 -10.88 18.62 20.15
CA THR A 87 -11.68 17.40 20.35
C THR A 87 -12.87 17.35 19.41
N ILE A 88 -13.23 16.15 19.00
CA ILE A 88 -14.40 15.85 18.15
C ILE A 88 -15.15 14.72 18.84
N LEU A 89 -16.48 14.78 18.83
CA LEU A 89 -17.37 13.75 19.39
C LEU A 89 -18.59 13.55 18.51
N GLU A 90 -18.88 12.33 18.15
CA GLU A 90 -20.19 11.93 17.60
C GLU A 90 -21.22 11.85 18.74
N LYS A 91 -22.05 12.87 18.84
CA LYS A 91 -23.13 12.95 19.86
C LYS A 91 -24.19 11.89 19.62
N GLU A 92 -24.77 11.88 18.44
CA GLU A 92 -25.63 10.85 17.88
C GLU A 92 -25.09 10.47 16.50
N ARG A 93 -25.55 9.37 15.92
CA ARG A 93 -25.07 8.97 14.62
C ARG A 93 -25.22 10.12 13.63
N HIS A 94 -24.10 10.55 13.03
CA HIS A 94 -24.01 11.67 12.09
C HIS A 94 -24.27 13.06 12.70
N GLU A 95 -24.31 13.21 14.01
CA GLU A 95 -24.36 14.52 14.69
C GLU A 95 -23.06 14.74 15.48
N TYR A 96 -22.22 15.67 15.06
CA TYR A 96 -20.90 15.87 15.62
C TYR A 96 -20.78 17.18 16.37
N TRP A 97 -20.18 17.11 17.54
CA TRP A 97 -19.77 18.26 18.33
C TRP A 97 -18.27 18.40 18.30
N VAL A 98 -17.81 19.64 18.19
CA VAL A 98 -16.40 20.00 18.05
C VAL A 98 -16.02 21.03 19.09
N GLY A 99 -15.00 20.73 19.88
CA GLY A 99 -14.42 21.66 20.86
C GLY A 99 -13.14 22.28 20.31
N ASN A 100 -13.06 23.61 20.38
CA ASN A 100 -11.87 24.34 20.00
C ASN A 100 -11.50 25.40 21.04
N VAL A 101 -10.50 26.24 20.76
CA VAL A 101 -10.04 27.32 21.64
C VAL A 101 -11.07 28.43 21.88
N HIS A 102 -12.11 28.52 21.04
CA HIS A 102 -13.15 29.55 21.14
C HIS A 102 -14.49 29.03 21.69
N GLY A 103 -14.65 27.72 21.92
CA GLY A 103 -15.86 27.16 22.48
C GLY A 103 -16.31 25.87 21.87
N LEU A 104 -17.63 25.64 21.87
CA LEU A 104 -18.28 24.40 21.38
C LEU A 104 -19.04 24.68 20.09
N PHE A 105 -18.89 23.79 19.12
CA PHE A 105 -19.49 23.88 17.79
C PHE A 105 -20.22 22.59 17.43
N GLN A 106 -21.24 22.71 16.59
CA GLN A 106 -21.94 21.60 15.95
C GLN A 106 -21.69 21.64 14.45
N LEU A 107 -21.44 20.50 13.81
CA LEU A 107 -21.25 20.43 12.37
C LEU A 107 -22.57 20.45 11.63
N ASP A 108 -22.67 21.33 10.63
CA ASP A 108 -23.75 21.36 9.65
C ASP A 108 -23.24 20.69 8.36
N HIS A 109 -23.70 19.50 8.10
CA HIS A 109 -23.26 18.71 6.94
C HIS A 109 -23.78 19.25 5.61
N HIS A 110 -24.88 19.98 5.62
CA HIS A 110 -25.46 20.53 4.41
C HIS A 110 -24.62 21.69 3.87
N ASN A 111 -24.19 22.57 4.78
CA ASN A 111 -23.42 23.77 4.43
C ASN A 111 -21.90 23.58 4.60
N HIS A 112 -21.45 22.47 5.15
CA HIS A 112 -20.06 22.20 5.51
C HIS A 112 -19.44 23.26 6.43
N ILE A 113 -20.21 23.66 7.46
CA ILE A 113 -19.85 24.69 8.41
C ILE A 113 -19.93 24.15 9.84
N ALA A 114 -18.98 24.52 10.69
CA ALA A 114 -19.05 24.35 12.13
C ALA A 114 -19.71 25.58 12.76
N LYS A 115 -20.95 25.41 13.25
CA LYS A 115 -21.74 26.47 13.89
C LYS A 115 -21.54 26.46 15.40
N ARG A 116 -21.29 27.63 15.98
CA ARG A 116 -21.08 27.78 17.45
C ARG A 116 -22.40 27.55 18.18
N ILE A 117 -22.37 26.64 19.16
CA ILE A 117 -23.49 26.38 20.07
C ILE A 117 -23.17 26.81 21.49
N PHE A 118 -24.19 27.13 22.29
CA PHE A 118 -24.08 27.58 23.70
C PHE A 118 -23.12 28.76 23.90
N ARG A 119 -23.12 29.72 22.94
CA ARG A 119 -22.20 30.86 22.90
C ARG A 119 -22.12 31.64 24.20
N ASP A 120 -23.27 31.86 24.87
CA ASP A 120 -23.35 32.66 26.09
C ASP A 120 -22.88 31.91 27.34
N GLN A 121 -22.84 30.60 27.29
CA GLN A 121 -22.50 29.72 28.41
C GLN A 121 -21.07 29.17 28.29
N ILE A 122 -20.65 28.78 27.09
CA ILE A 122 -19.31 28.25 26.80
C ILE A 122 -18.59 29.22 25.88
N ASN A 123 -17.86 30.15 26.46
CA ASN A 123 -17.10 31.20 25.73
C ASN A 123 -15.57 31.05 25.89
N ASN A 124 -15.13 29.89 26.41
CA ASN A 124 -13.74 29.55 26.68
C ASN A 124 -13.31 28.29 25.95
N SER A 125 -12.01 27.98 26.00
CA SER A 125 -11.47 26.80 25.29
C SER A 125 -12.10 25.52 25.80
N VAL A 126 -12.56 24.67 24.85
CA VAL A 126 -13.01 23.31 25.10
C VAL A 126 -11.89 22.35 24.73
N TYR A 127 -11.43 21.55 25.70
CA TYR A 127 -10.30 20.62 25.53
C TYR A 127 -10.71 19.18 25.31
N SER A 128 -11.84 18.76 25.88
CA SER A 128 -12.27 17.36 25.83
C SER A 128 -13.78 17.23 25.81
N LEU A 129 -14.27 16.29 25.01
CA LEU A 129 -15.67 15.89 24.93
C LEU A 129 -15.76 14.38 25.16
N LYS A 130 -16.67 13.94 26.03
CA LYS A 130 -16.98 12.51 26.24
C LYS A 130 -18.45 12.30 26.48
N LYS A 131 -18.93 11.14 26.07
CA LYS A 131 -20.34 10.73 26.21
C LYS A 131 -20.44 9.49 27.09
N ASP A 132 -21.42 9.43 27.97
CA ASP A 132 -21.76 8.23 28.73
C ASP A 132 -22.80 7.36 28.00
N GLN A 133 -23.11 6.20 28.57
CA GLN A 133 -24.09 5.26 28.03
C GLN A 133 -25.53 5.79 28.04
N LYS A 134 -25.79 6.88 28.77
CA LYS A 134 -27.10 7.57 28.83
C LYS A 134 -27.18 8.79 27.90
N ASN A 135 -26.21 8.96 27.05
CA ASN A 135 -26.06 10.11 26.14
C ASN A 135 -25.86 11.47 26.85
N HIS A 136 -25.42 11.47 28.13
CA HIS A 136 -24.96 12.71 28.74
C HIS A 136 -23.58 13.06 28.19
N ILE A 137 -23.36 14.35 27.87
CA ILE A 137 -22.08 14.80 27.32
C ILE A 137 -21.36 15.62 28.36
N TYR A 138 -20.12 15.23 28.64
CA TYR A 138 -19.20 15.93 29.53
C TYR A 138 -18.23 16.76 28.70
N ILE A 139 -18.16 18.08 29.02
CA ILE A 139 -17.43 19.08 28.26
C ILE A 139 -16.38 19.69 29.18
N GLY A 140 -15.12 19.30 28.97
CA GLY A 140 -13.98 19.85 29.72
C GLY A 140 -13.47 21.13 29.11
N THR A 141 -13.41 22.20 29.93
CA THR A 141 -13.04 23.53 29.48
C THR A 141 -11.83 24.09 30.22
N SER A 142 -11.35 25.25 29.80
CA SER A 142 -10.30 25.96 30.51
C SER A 142 -10.74 26.46 31.89
N ASN A 143 -12.04 26.43 32.20
CA ASN A 143 -12.59 26.95 33.44
C ASN A 143 -13.75 26.08 33.98
N GLY A 144 -13.55 24.76 34.12
CA GLY A 144 -14.51 23.84 34.70
C GLY A 144 -15.12 22.84 33.74
N LEU A 145 -16.04 22.07 34.27
CA LEU A 145 -16.78 21.02 33.59
C LEU A 145 -18.21 21.47 33.28
N TYR A 146 -18.64 21.32 32.03
CA TYR A 146 -20.05 21.40 31.69
C TYR A 146 -20.60 20.00 31.42
N ILE A 147 -21.83 19.78 31.88
CA ILE A 147 -22.55 18.51 31.64
C ILE A 147 -23.82 18.86 30.88
N TYR A 148 -23.94 18.34 29.65
CA TYR A 148 -25.15 18.43 28.86
C TYR A 148 -26.02 17.20 29.12
N LYS A 149 -27.18 17.44 29.70
CA LYS A 149 -28.15 16.43 30.08
C LYS A 149 -29.57 17.00 29.87
N ASP A 150 -30.46 16.20 29.31
CA ASP A 150 -31.88 16.50 29.11
C ASP A 150 -32.12 17.91 28.47
N GLY A 151 -31.30 18.26 27.48
CA GLY A 151 -31.35 19.55 26.77
C GLY A 151 -30.77 20.73 27.53
N LYS A 152 -30.19 20.52 28.73
CA LYS A 152 -29.67 21.59 29.60
C LYS A 152 -28.18 21.41 29.89
N LEU A 153 -27.48 22.53 30.05
CA LEU A 153 -26.10 22.57 30.50
C LEU A 153 -26.02 22.83 32.00
N HIS A 154 -25.25 22.02 32.70
CA HIS A 154 -24.92 22.18 34.12
C HIS A 154 -23.43 22.48 34.23
N TYR A 155 -23.06 23.52 34.95
CA TYR A 155 -21.68 23.93 35.15
C TYR A 155 -21.16 23.53 36.52
N ILE A 156 -19.96 22.99 36.58
CA ILE A 156 -19.33 22.48 37.80
C ILE A 156 -17.85 22.87 37.80
N THR A 157 -17.33 23.33 38.97
CA THR A 157 -15.89 23.57 39.18
C THR A 157 -15.28 22.49 40.05
N VAL A 158 -14.03 22.14 39.79
CA VAL A 158 -13.25 21.19 40.63
C VAL A 158 -12.79 21.87 41.92
N ASP A 159 -12.32 23.10 41.79
CA ASP A 159 -11.96 23.94 42.95
C ASP A 159 -12.90 25.17 43.01
N ASN A 160 -13.90 25.05 43.88
CA ASN A 160 -14.91 26.11 44.08
C ASN A 160 -14.42 27.28 44.93
N LYS A 161 -13.27 27.15 45.57
CA LYS A 161 -12.67 28.21 46.40
C LYS A 161 -11.85 29.19 45.55
N ASN A 162 -11.28 28.70 44.47
CA ASN A 162 -10.50 29.53 43.57
C ASN A 162 -10.86 29.22 42.13
N ILE A 163 -11.70 30.03 41.52
CA ILE A 163 -12.17 29.89 40.16
C ILE A 163 -11.01 29.90 39.14
N MET A 164 -9.94 30.61 39.41
CA MET A 164 -8.73 30.70 38.59
C MET A 164 -7.73 29.57 38.85
N SER A 165 -8.13 28.58 39.66
CA SER A 165 -7.28 27.42 39.97
C SER A 165 -6.96 26.60 38.72
N GLU A 166 -5.72 26.17 38.55
CA GLU A 166 -5.30 25.27 37.51
C GLU A 166 -6.02 23.91 37.58
N HIS A 167 -6.65 23.58 38.68
CA HIS A 167 -7.50 22.39 38.83
C HIS A 167 -8.86 22.53 38.13
N ASN A 168 -9.30 23.77 37.80
CA ASN A 168 -10.50 23.98 37.00
C ASN A 168 -10.25 23.84 35.49
N ARG A 169 -9.00 23.79 35.08
CA ARG A 169 -8.64 23.53 33.70
C ARG A 169 -8.72 22.02 33.41
N ILE A 170 -9.82 21.56 32.78
CA ILE A 170 -10.10 20.16 32.49
C ILE A 170 -9.55 19.82 31.12
N LEU A 171 -8.42 19.11 31.10
CA LEU A 171 -7.67 18.78 29.87
C LEU A 171 -8.20 17.53 29.15
N SER A 172 -8.65 16.54 29.91
CA SER A 172 -9.15 15.29 29.38
C SER A 172 -10.20 14.67 30.32
N ILE A 173 -11.11 13.88 29.75
CA ILE A 173 -12.23 13.26 30.46
C ILE A 173 -12.26 11.77 30.12
N GLU A 174 -12.48 10.91 31.13
CA GLU A 174 -12.77 9.49 30.93
C GLU A 174 -14.00 9.06 31.71
N VAL A 175 -14.97 8.46 31.00
CA VAL A 175 -16.17 7.90 31.61
C VAL A 175 -15.94 6.41 31.83
N THR A 176 -15.87 5.98 33.12
CA THR A 176 -15.43 4.63 33.41
C THR A 176 -16.57 3.63 33.63
N ASP A 177 -17.68 4.12 34.16
CA ASP A 177 -18.87 3.33 34.50
C ASP A 177 -20.10 4.25 34.60
N SER A 178 -21.24 3.69 35.01
CA SER A 178 -22.48 4.45 35.16
C SER A 178 -22.45 5.49 36.32
N ASN A 179 -21.38 5.55 37.13
CA ASN A 179 -21.34 6.36 38.31
C ASN A 179 -20.19 7.39 38.34
N ASN A 180 -19.06 7.13 37.70
CA ASN A 180 -17.86 7.93 37.84
C ASN A 180 -17.34 8.51 36.53
N VAL A 181 -17.08 9.82 36.55
CA VAL A 181 -16.38 10.53 35.46
C VAL A 181 -15.04 11.04 36.00
N TRP A 182 -13.96 10.58 35.39
CA TRP A 182 -12.61 11.01 35.73
C TRP A 182 -12.20 12.19 34.90
N LEU A 183 -11.61 13.18 35.56
CA LEU A 183 -11.20 14.45 34.98
C LEU A 183 -9.70 14.63 35.19
N LEU A 184 -8.98 14.88 34.10
CA LEU A 184 -7.60 15.31 34.18
C LEU A 184 -7.54 16.82 34.33
N THR A 185 -6.92 17.29 35.35
CA THR A 185 -6.58 18.71 35.54
C THR A 185 -5.10 18.96 35.26
N ALA A 186 -4.67 20.20 35.16
CA ALA A 186 -3.26 20.52 34.91
C ALA A 186 -2.29 19.95 35.95
N LYS A 187 -2.73 19.75 37.19
CA LYS A 187 -1.89 19.34 38.35
C LYS A 187 -2.45 18.17 39.16
N GLY A 188 -3.52 17.53 38.71
CA GLY A 188 -4.13 16.44 39.45
C GLY A 188 -5.19 15.69 38.69
N VAL A 189 -5.80 14.74 39.36
CA VAL A 189 -6.92 13.93 38.84
C VAL A 189 -8.12 14.15 39.74
N ALA A 190 -9.29 14.43 39.18
CA ALA A 190 -10.52 14.52 39.93
C ALA A 190 -11.52 13.44 39.47
N VAL A 191 -12.41 13.04 40.38
CA VAL A 191 -13.54 12.19 40.08
C VAL A 191 -14.84 12.91 40.38
N TYR A 192 -15.74 12.90 39.42
CA TYR A 192 -17.11 13.38 39.57
C TYR A 192 -18.03 12.18 39.74
N ASP A 193 -18.72 12.07 40.86
CA ASP A 193 -19.74 11.07 41.12
C ASP A 193 -21.09 11.54 40.56
N ILE A 194 -21.61 10.80 39.56
CA ILE A 194 -22.82 11.17 38.82
C ILE A 194 -24.09 11.13 39.74
N LYS A 195 -24.11 10.27 40.76
CA LYS A 195 -25.27 10.11 41.63
C LYS A 195 -25.35 11.22 42.68
N SER A 196 -24.24 11.49 43.32
CA SER A 196 -24.20 12.47 44.40
C SER A 196 -23.93 13.91 43.91
N GLY A 197 -23.42 14.07 42.68
CA GLY A 197 -22.93 15.36 42.15
C GLY A 197 -21.64 15.83 42.81
N ALA A 198 -20.98 15.00 43.62
CA ALA A 198 -19.78 15.37 44.32
C ALA A 198 -18.53 15.25 43.44
N ILE A 199 -17.59 16.18 43.63
CA ILE A 199 -16.24 16.14 43.08
C ILE A 199 -15.21 15.90 44.14
N LYS A 200 -14.26 14.97 43.88
CA LYS A 200 -13.10 14.74 44.73
C LYS A 200 -11.83 14.86 43.91
N LEU A 201 -10.93 15.76 44.35
CA LEU A 201 -9.64 16.02 43.76
C LEU A 201 -8.54 15.24 44.46
N TYR A 202 -7.67 14.59 43.64
CA TYR A 202 -6.42 13.95 44.03
C TYR A 202 -5.27 14.75 43.43
N GLN A 203 -4.53 15.45 44.27
CA GLN A 203 -3.39 16.26 43.86
C GLN A 203 -2.20 15.35 43.54
N ASN A 204 -1.42 15.72 42.54
CA ASN A 204 -0.19 15.04 42.20
C ASN A 204 0.82 15.16 43.36
N THR A 205 1.26 14.02 43.86
CA THR A 205 2.27 13.93 44.95
C THR A 205 3.68 13.64 44.43
N LEU A 206 3.85 13.44 43.11
CA LEU A 206 5.13 13.16 42.49
C LEU A 206 5.81 14.49 42.11
N SER A 207 7.07 14.65 42.52
CA SER A 207 7.86 15.81 42.19
C SER A 207 8.32 15.74 40.70
N ASP A 208 8.40 16.93 40.06
CA ASP A 208 9.23 17.12 38.86
C ASP A 208 8.67 16.59 37.52
N CYS A 209 7.36 16.31 37.42
CA CYS A 209 6.72 15.85 36.18
C CYS A 209 6.23 16.98 35.25
N GLY A 210 6.20 18.22 35.73
CA GLY A 210 5.55 19.33 35.05
C GLY A 210 4.02 19.21 35.08
N TYR A 211 3.37 19.79 34.07
CA TYR A 211 1.93 19.70 33.93
C TYR A 211 1.49 18.37 33.30
N PHE A 212 0.31 17.91 33.65
CA PHE A 212 -0.37 16.82 32.97
C PHE A 212 -0.92 17.31 31.63
N ARG A 213 -0.89 16.46 30.61
CA ARG A 213 -1.35 16.81 29.27
C ARG A 213 -2.53 15.98 28.79
N CYS A 214 -2.47 14.69 28.97
CA CYS A 214 -3.47 13.73 28.51
C CYS A 214 -3.56 12.55 29.45
N PHE A 215 -4.65 11.81 29.40
CA PHE A 215 -4.73 10.52 30.10
C PHE A 215 -5.68 9.57 29.37
N VAL A 216 -5.52 8.28 29.63
CA VAL A 216 -6.42 7.22 29.21
C VAL A 216 -6.60 6.22 30.34
N LYS A 217 -7.78 5.58 30.40
CA LYS A 217 -8.04 4.47 31.30
C LYS A 217 -7.73 3.14 30.63
N ALA A 218 -6.98 2.29 31.34
CA ALA A 218 -6.81 0.89 30.96
C ALA A 218 -6.85 0.00 32.19
N GLY A 219 -7.76 -0.95 32.22
CA GLY A 219 -8.02 -1.77 33.41
C GLY A 219 -8.32 -0.92 34.63
N ASN A 220 -7.58 -1.12 35.71
CA ASN A 220 -7.74 -0.42 36.99
C ASN A 220 -6.77 0.75 37.16
N HIS A 221 -6.23 1.30 36.08
CA HIS A 221 -5.26 2.40 36.11
C HIS A 221 -5.65 3.51 35.14
N LEU A 222 -5.28 4.76 35.49
CA LEU A 222 -5.19 5.86 34.57
C LEU A 222 -3.71 6.06 34.22
N TYR A 223 -3.41 6.01 32.93
CA TYR A 223 -2.09 6.35 32.41
C TYR A 223 -2.10 7.81 32.01
N ILE A 224 -1.19 8.60 32.54
CA ILE A 224 -1.18 10.06 32.45
C ILE A 224 0.09 10.52 31.76
N GLY A 225 -0.03 11.18 30.62
CA GLY A 225 1.07 11.81 29.92
C GLY A 225 1.48 13.13 30.58
N THR A 226 2.80 13.33 30.78
CA THR A 226 3.36 14.49 31.46
C THR A 226 4.24 15.34 30.54
N GLU A 227 4.42 16.59 30.92
CA GLU A 227 5.23 17.55 30.17
C GLU A 227 6.74 17.28 30.22
N LYS A 228 7.25 16.65 31.28
CA LYS A 228 8.70 16.49 31.49
C LYS A 228 9.21 15.06 31.61
N LYS A 229 8.41 14.13 32.11
CA LYS A 229 8.90 12.79 32.49
C LYS A 229 8.01 11.62 32.01
N GLY A 230 7.59 11.64 30.76
CA GLY A 230 6.88 10.48 30.19
C GLY A 230 5.53 10.22 30.85
N ILE A 231 5.29 9.02 31.35
CA ILE A 231 3.99 8.57 31.86
C ILE A 231 4.01 8.37 33.39
N VAL A 232 2.99 8.89 34.03
CA VAL A 232 2.63 8.63 35.44
C VAL A 232 1.38 7.76 35.46
N THR A 233 1.25 6.88 36.42
CA THR A 233 0.09 6.03 36.59
C THR A 233 -0.69 6.40 37.86
N PHE A 234 -2.03 6.44 37.77
CA PHE A 234 -2.90 6.58 38.92
C PHE A 234 -3.69 5.29 39.15
N ASP A 235 -3.58 4.69 40.30
CA ASP A 235 -4.26 3.46 40.70
C ASP A 235 -5.68 3.76 41.22
N LEU A 236 -6.66 3.25 40.48
CA LEU A 236 -8.08 3.42 40.81
C LEU A 236 -8.56 2.58 42.01
N SER A 237 -7.81 1.54 42.41
CA SER A 237 -8.16 0.73 43.60
C SER A 237 -7.78 1.44 44.90
N HIS A 238 -6.61 2.08 44.90
CA HIS A 238 -6.05 2.69 46.12
C HIS A 238 -6.08 4.23 46.07
N TYR A 239 -6.57 4.81 44.97
CA TYR A 239 -6.69 6.28 44.78
C TYR A 239 -5.36 7.03 45.01
N ARG A 240 -4.27 6.52 44.46
CA ARG A 240 -2.93 7.09 44.62
C ARG A 240 -2.13 7.09 43.34
N PHE A 241 -1.22 8.06 43.22
CA PHE A 241 -0.23 8.08 42.17
C PHE A 241 0.85 7.01 42.41
N LEU A 242 1.24 6.31 41.35
CA LEU A 242 2.32 5.33 41.35
C LEU A 242 3.58 5.95 40.69
N PRO A 243 4.78 5.45 40.99
CA PRO A 243 6.03 5.91 40.38
C PRO A 243 5.99 5.90 38.87
N TYR A 244 6.89 6.69 38.27
CA TYR A 244 7.01 6.81 36.81
C TYR A 244 7.22 5.49 36.13
N TRP A 245 6.64 5.37 34.93
CA TRP A 245 6.97 4.30 34.02
C TRP A 245 8.24 4.69 33.24
N ASN A 246 9.34 3.94 33.45
CA ASN A 246 10.68 4.34 33.01
C ASN A 246 11.02 4.22 31.52
N GLU A 247 10.12 3.69 30.68
CA GLU A 247 10.43 3.45 29.26
C GLU A 247 10.35 4.72 28.37
N VAL A 248 9.52 5.71 28.75
CA VAL A 248 9.36 6.96 28.03
C VAL A 248 9.90 8.13 28.87
N LYS A 249 10.96 8.76 28.39
CA LYS A 249 11.68 9.83 29.14
C LYS A 249 11.46 11.25 28.60
N VAL A 250 10.60 11.39 27.61
CA VAL A 250 10.33 12.65 26.89
C VAL A 250 8.89 13.10 27.15
N PRO A 251 8.56 14.36 26.83
CA PRO A 251 7.19 14.86 26.93
C PRO A 251 6.20 13.98 26.16
N VAL A 252 5.09 13.61 26.81
CA VAL A 252 3.99 12.88 26.18
C VAL A 252 2.90 13.86 25.78
N THR A 253 2.55 13.88 24.51
CA THR A 253 1.58 14.82 23.93
C THR A 253 0.17 14.25 23.89
N ALA A 254 0.03 12.97 23.56
CA ALA A 254 -1.26 12.29 23.51
C ALA A 254 -1.13 10.80 23.87
N LEU A 255 -2.23 10.23 24.36
CA LEU A 255 -2.37 8.81 24.66
C LEU A 255 -3.66 8.27 24.07
N SER A 256 -3.63 7.03 23.60
CA SER A 256 -4.81 6.29 23.14
C SER A 256 -4.69 4.84 23.61
N HIS A 257 -5.81 4.20 23.92
CA HIS A 257 -5.84 2.81 24.40
C HIS A 257 -6.98 2.03 23.77
N GLU A 258 -6.68 0.83 23.31
CA GLU A 258 -7.66 -0.15 22.85
C GLU A 258 -7.15 -1.58 23.15
N GLU A 259 -8.00 -2.45 23.70
CA GLU A 259 -7.77 -3.88 23.89
C GLU A 259 -6.40 -4.29 24.50
N GLY A 260 -5.89 -3.48 25.43
CA GLY A 260 -4.60 -3.72 26.08
C GLY A 260 -3.38 -3.20 25.31
N LEU A 261 -3.59 -2.52 24.19
CA LEU A 261 -2.59 -1.77 23.44
C LEU A 261 -2.64 -0.31 23.84
N LEU A 262 -1.53 0.23 24.35
CA LEU A 262 -1.38 1.64 24.70
C LEU A 262 -0.52 2.32 23.64
N GLY A 263 -1.11 3.26 22.92
CA GLY A 263 -0.42 4.16 22.00
C GLY A 263 0.04 5.43 22.73
N ILE A 264 1.30 5.79 22.53
CA ILE A 264 1.97 6.94 23.16
C ILE A 264 2.54 7.82 22.06
N ALA A 265 2.08 9.06 22.01
CA ALA A 265 2.66 10.11 21.18
C ALA A 265 3.60 10.98 22.01
N THR A 266 4.72 11.38 21.42
CA THR A 266 5.75 12.14 22.12
C THR A 266 6.19 13.37 21.33
N SER A 267 6.79 14.32 22.03
CA SER A 267 7.51 15.43 21.41
C SER A 267 9.00 15.06 21.32
N GLY A 268 9.42 14.64 20.11
CA GLY A 268 10.83 14.37 19.78
C GLY A 268 11.27 12.92 19.70
N GLN A 269 10.37 11.92 19.97
CA GLN A 269 10.68 10.49 19.78
C GLN A 269 9.60 9.73 18.99
N GLY A 270 8.73 10.43 18.27
CA GLY A 270 7.66 9.82 17.50
C GLY A 270 6.63 9.12 18.37
N ILE A 271 6.30 7.89 18.05
CA ILE A 271 5.31 7.07 18.77
C ILE A 271 5.93 5.82 19.40
N SER A 272 5.31 5.36 20.48
CA SER A 272 5.58 4.06 21.09
C SER A 272 4.27 3.32 21.33
N LEU A 273 4.25 2.03 21.02
CA LEU A 273 3.13 1.14 21.31
C LEU A 273 3.54 0.14 22.40
N LEU A 274 2.78 0.08 23.46
CA LEU A 274 3.07 -0.78 24.61
C LEU A 274 1.93 -1.79 24.81
N SER A 275 2.30 -3.04 25.04
CA SER A 275 1.35 -4.04 25.53
C SER A 275 1.20 -3.91 27.04
N LEU A 276 -0.01 -3.65 27.50
CA LEU A 276 -0.33 -3.56 28.93
C LEU A 276 -0.32 -4.91 29.66
N HIS A 277 -0.45 -6.03 28.93
CA HIS A 277 -0.41 -7.38 29.51
C HIS A 277 0.95 -7.73 30.07
N ASN A 278 2.02 -7.41 29.37
CA ASN A 278 3.40 -7.71 29.77
C ASN A 278 4.23 -6.46 30.09
N LYS A 279 3.65 -5.27 29.98
CA LYS A 279 4.27 -3.96 30.18
C LYS A 279 5.54 -3.75 29.31
N LYS A 280 5.58 -4.34 28.12
CA LYS A 280 6.72 -4.21 27.19
C LYS A 280 6.33 -3.37 25.99
N GLN A 281 7.31 -2.62 25.52
CA GLN A 281 7.20 -1.94 24.23
C GLN A 281 7.20 -3.00 23.13
N ILE A 282 6.17 -2.97 22.27
CA ILE A 282 6.01 -3.89 21.14
C ILE A 282 6.40 -3.25 19.81
N TYR A 283 6.31 -1.92 19.74
CA TYR A 283 6.67 -1.17 18.54
C TYR A 283 7.05 0.26 18.89
N ALA A 284 7.97 0.85 18.12
CA ALA A 284 8.28 2.27 18.16
C ALA A 284 8.62 2.77 16.75
N ALA A 285 8.20 3.96 16.42
CA ALA A 285 8.49 4.59 15.13
C ALA A 285 8.82 6.08 15.30
N GLY A 286 9.75 6.54 14.49
CA GLY A 286 10.16 7.93 14.34
C GLY A 286 10.60 8.21 12.89
N CYS A 287 11.06 9.42 12.60
CA CYS A 287 11.51 9.82 11.26
C CYS A 287 12.68 8.98 10.73
N ASN A 288 13.56 8.51 11.61
CA ASN A 288 14.81 7.81 11.26
C ASN A 288 14.76 6.30 11.49
N THR A 289 13.57 5.69 11.52
CA THR A 289 13.50 4.23 11.59
C THR A 289 14.01 3.64 10.27
N ASN A 290 14.92 2.66 10.35
CA ASN A 290 15.55 1.94 9.21
C ASN A 290 14.56 1.13 8.35
N GLN A 291 13.28 1.37 8.45
CA GLN A 291 12.22 0.84 7.60
C GLN A 291 11.95 1.86 6.49
N ASN A 292 11.70 1.41 5.29
CA ASN A 292 11.62 2.18 4.04
C ASN A 292 10.71 3.43 4.04
N ARG A 293 9.91 3.66 5.09
CA ARG A 293 9.17 4.90 5.37
C ARG A 293 9.10 5.07 6.87
N GLY A 294 9.65 6.16 7.40
CA GLY A 294 9.46 6.61 8.77
C GLY A 294 8.21 7.48 8.93
N LEU A 295 7.95 7.95 10.14
CA LEU A 295 6.94 8.96 10.40
C LEU A 295 7.32 10.29 9.71
N LEU A 296 6.33 11.12 9.41
CA LEU A 296 6.55 12.47 8.89
C LEU A 296 7.31 13.37 9.87
N SER A 297 7.13 13.16 11.19
CA SER A 297 7.77 13.91 12.26
C SER A 297 8.02 13.04 13.49
N ASP A 298 9.05 13.39 14.28
CA ASP A 298 9.24 12.88 15.63
C ASP A 298 8.39 13.64 16.68
N ASN A 299 7.80 14.79 16.29
CA ASN A 299 6.88 15.55 17.10
C ASN A 299 5.44 15.21 16.71
N ILE A 300 4.78 14.42 17.53
CA ILE A 300 3.43 13.93 17.32
C ILE A 300 2.48 14.67 18.25
N SER A 301 1.43 15.27 17.67
CA SER A 301 0.42 16.07 18.40
C SER A 301 -0.74 15.22 18.92
N SER A 302 -1.13 14.20 18.16
CA SER A 302 -2.28 13.34 18.48
C SER A 302 -2.03 11.90 18.08
N ILE A 303 -2.68 10.96 18.75
CA ILE A 303 -2.65 9.52 18.43
C ILE A 303 -4.02 8.92 18.68
N LEU A 304 -4.44 8.03 17.77
CA LEU A 304 -5.62 7.20 17.90
C LEU A 304 -5.25 5.76 17.60
N VAL A 305 -5.54 4.87 18.55
CA VAL A 305 -5.49 3.41 18.34
C VAL A 305 -6.92 2.96 18.15
N SER A 306 -7.21 2.32 17.02
CA SER A 306 -8.52 1.79 16.69
C SER A 306 -8.41 0.54 15.84
N LYS A 307 -9.09 -0.54 16.27
CA LYS A 307 -9.10 -1.86 15.60
C LYS A 307 -7.69 -2.39 15.32
N GLY A 308 -6.77 -2.15 16.28
CA GLY A 308 -5.36 -2.50 16.16
C GLY A 308 -4.53 -1.60 15.22
N ASN A 309 -5.13 -0.67 14.50
CA ASN A 309 -4.45 0.32 13.66
C ASN A 309 -4.12 1.58 14.47
N VAL A 310 -3.18 2.37 13.97
CA VAL A 310 -2.75 3.60 14.65
C VAL A 310 -2.74 4.77 13.68
N TRP A 311 -3.41 5.82 14.08
CA TRP A 311 -3.36 7.12 13.42
C TRP A 311 -2.55 8.08 14.28
N CYS A 312 -1.65 8.85 13.69
CA CYS A 312 -0.91 9.86 14.43
C CYS A 312 -0.76 11.16 13.63
N GLY A 313 -1.23 12.24 14.24
CA GLY A 313 -1.12 13.59 13.72
C GLY A 313 0.23 14.20 14.08
N THR A 314 0.78 14.99 13.18
CA THR A 314 2.07 15.64 13.37
C THR A 314 1.92 17.13 13.66
N GLU A 315 2.86 17.68 14.40
CA GLU A 315 3.05 19.13 14.51
C GLU A 315 3.68 19.69 13.20
N TYR A 316 3.71 21.02 13.07
CA TYR A 316 4.42 21.73 12.01
C TYR A 316 3.92 21.51 10.57
N TYR A 317 2.59 21.34 10.39
CA TYR A 317 1.95 21.27 9.06
C TYR A 317 2.43 20.13 8.16
N LEU A 318 2.82 19.01 8.72
CA LEU A 318 3.24 17.84 7.97
C LEU A 318 2.11 16.83 7.70
N GLY A 319 0.94 17.00 8.36
CA GLY A 319 -0.21 16.13 8.21
C GLY A 319 -0.23 14.97 9.19
N PHE A 320 -0.66 13.78 8.75
CA PHE A 320 -0.78 12.61 9.61
C PHE A 320 -0.23 11.33 8.96
N ASN A 321 0.13 10.38 9.81
CA ASN A 321 0.49 9.02 9.40
C ASN A 321 -0.60 8.03 9.81
N TYR A 322 -0.76 7.00 9.00
CA TYR A 322 -1.55 5.83 9.29
C TYR A 322 -0.64 4.61 9.39
N LEU A 323 -0.71 3.90 10.50
CA LEU A 323 0.00 2.65 10.74
C LEU A 323 -1.03 1.54 10.79
N ARG A 324 -1.03 0.72 9.78
CA ARG A 324 -1.86 -0.47 9.76
C ARG A 324 -1.20 -1.57 10.57
N SER A 325 -1.93 -2.09 11.56
CA SER A 325 -1.56 -3.34 12.22
C SER A 325 -1.60 -4.46 11.21
N VAL A 326 -0.47 -5.08 11.00
CA VAL A 326 -0.39 -6.19 10.08
C VAL A 326 -0.63 -7.48 10.86
N GLU A 327 -1.88 -7.82 11.11
CA GLU A 327 -2.27 -9.22 11.12
C GLU A 327 -2.28 -9.70 9.67
N LYS A 328 -1.07 -9.82 9.10
CA LYS A 328 -0.93 -10.33 7.74
C LYS A 328 -1.25 -11.80 7.77
N PRO A 329 -2.06 -12.29 6.82
CA PRO A 329 -2.13 -13.73 6.56
C PRO A 329 -0.78 -14.27 6.09
N PHE A 330 0.29 -13.49 6.20
CA PHE A 330 1.61 -13.85 5.73
C PHE A 330 2.73 -13.27 6.59
N ARG A 331 3.84 -14.00 6.66
CA ARG A 331 5.09 -13.64 7.34
C ARG A 331 6.28 -14.09 6.51
N LEU A 332 7.43 -13.47 6.72
CA LEU A 332 8.68 -14.00 6.16
C LEU A 332 9.01 -15.36 6.77
N TYR A 333 9.46 -16.28 5.91
CA TYR A 333 9.98 -17.56 6.39
C TYR A 333 11.20 -17.33 7.28
N LYS A 334 11.11 -17.89 8.48
CA LYS A 334 12.14 -17.80 9.51
C LYS A 334 12.22 -19.12 10.25
N TRP A 335 13.45 -19.58 10.51
CA TRP A 335 13.71 -20.81 11.29
C TRP A 335 14.96 -20.66 12.16
N GLY A 336 14.82 -20.70 13.47
CA GLY A 336 15.90 -20.37 14.40
C GLY A 336 16.46 -18.97 14.14
N ASN A 337 17.78 -18.90 13.92
CA ASN A 337 18.46 -17.65 13.58
C ASN A 337 18.44 -17.33 12.07
N PHE A 338 17.95 -18.23 11.23
CA PHE A 338 17.83 -17.99 9.80
C PHE A 338 16.57 -17.15 9.50
N THR A 339 16.73 -16.18 8.63
CA THR A 339 15.62 -15.44 8.05
C THR A 339 15.81 -15.34 6.54
N SER A 340 14.73 -15.49 5.80
CA SER A 340 14.73 -15.26 4.35
C SER A 340 14.73 -13.77 3.96
N ARG A 341 14.78 -12.84 4.93
CA ARG A 341 14.79 -11.40 4.68
C ARG A 341 15.94 -11.00 3.74
N ASN A 342 15.62 -10.18 2.74
CA ASN A 342 16.53 -9.67 1.72
C ASN A 342 17.10 -10.72 0.76
N LEU A 343 16.59 -11.96 0.77
CA LEU A 343 16.91 -12.95 -0.26
C LEU A 343 16.02 -12.72 -1.49
N ILE A 344 16.63 -12.74 -2.66
CA ILE A 344 15.88 -12.77 -3.93
C ILE A 344 15.48 -14.22 -4.19
N VAL A 345 14.29 -14.59 -3.73
CA VAL A 345 13.79 -15.97 -3.84
C VAL A 345 13.10 -16.16 -5.19
N ARG A 346 13.52 -17.20 -5.93
CA ARG A 346 12.97 -17.56 -7.24
C ARG A 346 12.10 -18.79 -7.21
N SER A 347 12.44 -19.73 -6.35
CA SER A 347 11.73 -21.00 -6.19
C SER A 347 11.81 -21.46 -4.74
N CYS A 348 10.85 -22.27 -4.34
CA CYS A 348 10.85 -22.88 -3.03
C CYS A 348 10.24 -24.27 -3.09
N TYR A 349 10.68 -25.14 -2.21
CA TYR A 349 10.15 -26.49 -2.08
C TYR A 349 10.24 -26.93 -0.63
N TYR A 350 9.11 -27.31 -0.06
CA TYR A 350 9.06 -27.90 1.28
C TYR A 350 8.72 -29.37 1.17
N TRP A 351 9.58 -30.21 1.69
CA TRP A 351 9.42 -31.64 1.66
C TRP A 351 10.00 -32.28 2.91
N ASN A 352 9.17 -33.05 3.64
CA ASN A 352 9.58 -33.85 4.79
C ASN A 352 10.46 -33.10 5.83
N GLU A 353 10.00 -31.92 6.31
CA GLU A 353 10.69 -31.00 7.24
C GLU A 353 12.00 -30.39 6.70
N TYR A 354 12.19 -30.46 5.37
CA TYR A 354 13.27 -29.74 4.69
C TYR A 354 12.71 -28.62 3.83
N MET A 355 13.29 -27.43 3.98
CA MET A 355 12.98 -26.28 3.16
C MET A 355 14.14 -26.00 2.20
N PHE A 356 13.85 -25.95 0.91
CA PHE A 356 14.75 -25.53 -0.14
C PHE A 356 14.32 -24.17 -0.65
N ILE A 357 15.24 -23.22 -0.68
CA ILE A 357 14.98 -21.82 -1.08
C ILE A 357 15.94 -21.48 -2.21
N GLY A 358 15.47 -21.49 -3.44
CA GLY A 358 16.24 -21.13 -4.63
C GLY A 358 16.36 -19.62 -4.79
N THR A 359 17.57 -19.16 -5.02
CA THR A 359 17.90 -17.74 -5.17
C THR A 359 18.70 -17.47 -6.44
N ARG A 360 19.21 -16.26 -6.60
CA ARG A 360 20.18 -15.92 -7.66
C ARG A 360 21.60 -16.33 -7.33
N GLU A 361 21.87 -16.68 -6.08
CA GLU A 361 23.22 -17.03 -5.59
C GLU A 361 23.34 -18.53 -5.23
N GLY A 362 22.46 -19.35 -5.78
CA GLY A 362 22.32 -20.76 -5.45
C GLY A 362 21.08 -21.03 -4.61
N PHE A 363 21.14 -21.95 -3.66
CA PHE A 363 20.00 -22.24 -2.81
C PHE A 363 20.40 -22.41 -1.33
N TYR A 364 19.43 -22.11 -0.48
CA TYR A 364 19.50 -22.42 0.95
C TYR A 364 18.74 -23.73 1.22
N PHE A 365 19.36 -24.55 2.03
CA PHE A 365 18.79 -25.78 2.58
C PHE A 365 18.60 -25.57 4.08
N VAL A 366 17.39 -25.72 4.55
CA VAL A 366 17.04 -25.59 5.98
C VAL A 366 16.40 -26.91 6.43
N SER A 367 17.01 -27.58 7.38
CA SER A 367 16.41 -28.73 8.08
C SER A 367 15.66 -28.22 9.30
N GLU A 368 14.34 -28.19 9.25
CA GLU A 368 13.52 -27.76 10.39
C GLU A 368 13.66 -28.70 11.60
N LYS A 369 13.94 -29.96 11.34
CA LYS A 369 14.13 -30.97 12.39
C LYS A 369 15.39 -30.74 13.22
N THR A 370 16.50 -30.34 12.57
CA THR A 370 17.80 -30.20 13.22
C THR A 370 18.22 -28.75 13.43
N GLY A 371 17.50 -27.79 12.82
CA GLY A 371 17.88 -26.38 12.80
C GLY A 371 19.08 -26.06 11.91
N ARG A 372 19.57 -27.03 11.13
CA ARG A 372 20.75 -26.85 10.26
C ARG A 372 20.38 -26.02 9.04
N VAL A 373 21.19 -25.01 8.78
CA VAL A 373 21.08 -24.17 7.58
C VAL A 373 22.38 -24.26 6.80
N GLN A 374 22.25 -24.49 5.48
CA GLN A 374 23.39 -24.52 4.55
C GLN A 374 23.07 -23.73 3.29
N HIS A 375 24.08 -23.09 2.73
CA HIS A 375 23.99 -22.41 1.45
C HIS A 375 24.89 -23.10 0.42
N PHE A 376 24.29 -23.52 -0.70
CA PHE A 376 24.95 -24.15 -1.82
C PHE A 376 24.92 -23.20 -3.02
N GLY A 377 26.08 -23.08 -3.68
CA GLY A 377 26.22 -22.22 -4.86
C GLY A 377 27.28 -22.76 -5.81
N SER A 378 27.11 -22.52 -7.10
CA SER A 378 28.09 -22.85 -8.13
C SER A 378 29.45 -22.19 -7.82
N GLY A 379 30.54 -22.95 -8.00
CA GLY A 379 31.89 -22.49 -7.66
C GLY A 379 32.32 -22.70 -6.21
N LYS A 380 31.41 -23.15 -5.30
CA LYS A 380 31.78 -23.53 -3.94
C LYS A 380 32.31 -24.96 -3.89
N VAL A 381 33.20 -25.23 -2.96
CA VAL A 381 33.78 -26.57 -2.72
C VAL A 381 32.63 -27.56 -2.40
N GLY A 382 32.60 -28.68 -3.08
CA GLY A 382 31.55 -29.69 -2.98
C GLY A 382 30.27 -29.40 -3.77
N CYS A 383 30.25 -28.31 -4.54
CA CYS A 383 29.13 -27.92 -5.40
C CYS A 383 29.47 -27.96 -6.89
N GLU A 384 30.49 -28.71 -7.29
CA GLU A 384 31.02 -28.72 -8.67
C GLU A 384 29.96 -29.20 -9.69
N LYS A 385 28.98 -29.98 -9.22
CA LYS A 385 27.87 -30.49 -10.04
C LYS A 385 26.71 -29.53 -10.18
N LEU A 386 26.68 -28.44 -9.38
CA LEU A 386 25.74 -27.34 -9.54
C LEU A 386 26.38 -26.30 -10.49
N ARG A 387 26.01 -26.38 -11.76
CA ARG A 387 26.63 -25.54 -12.81
C ARG A 387 26.11 -24.11 -12.89
N SER A 388 24.98 -23.82 -12.24
CA SER A 388 24.38 -22.47 -12.20
C SER A 388 23.82 -22.13 -10.82
N ASN A 389 23.87 -20.86 -10.47
CA ASN A 389 23.28 -20.32 -9.25
C ASN A 389 21.79 -19.95 -9.41
N LEU A 390 21.29 -19.89 -10.65
CA LEU A 390 19.91 -19.50 -10.93
C LEU A 390 19.00 -20.74 -10.82
N ILE A 391 18.33 -20.90 -9.69
CA ILE A 391 17.53 -22.08 -9.39
C ILE A 391 16.06 -21.81 -9.77
N PHE A 392 15.52 -22.63 -10.69
CA PHE A 392 14.14 -22.52 -11.18
C PHE A 392 13.17 -23.44 -10.44
N SER A 393 13.58 -24.67 -10.13
CA SER A 393 12.68 -25.66 -9.55
C SER A 393 13.39 -26.71 -8.71
N PHE A 394 12.64 -27.33 -7.80
CA PHE A 394 13.07 -28.46 -7.00
C PHE A 394 12.02 -29.56 -7.06
N TYR A 395 12.45 -30.81 -6.99
CA TYR A 395 11.55 -31.95 -6.90
C TYR A 395 12.21 -33.11 -6.17
N SER A 396 11.48 -33.77 -5.27
CA SER A 396 11.98 -34.98 -4.58
C SER A 396 11.70 -36.22 -5.44
N TYR A 397 12.72 -36.94 -5.84
CA TYR A 397 12.58 -38.12 -6.64
C TYR A 397 13.63 -39.18 -6.24
N GLN A 398 13.19 -40.39 -5.91
CA GLN A 398 14.03 -41.56 -5.54
C GLN A 398 15.14 -41.21 -4.51
N GLY A 399 14.79 -40.54 -3.42
CA GLY A 399 15.72 -40.20 -2.33
C GLY A 399 16.69 -39.05 -2.64
N ASN A 400 16.58 -38.44 -3.80
CA ASN A 400 17.36 -37.24 -4.16
C ASN A 400 16.44 -36.03 -4.39
N ILE A 401 16.99 -34.86 -4.20
CA ILE A 401 16.36 -33.62 -4.65
C ILE A 401 16.92 -33.25 -6.01
N LEU A 402 16.09 -33.28 -7.00
CA LEU A 402 16.38 -32.77 -8.34
C LEU A 402 16.29 -31.26 -8.32
N ILE A 403 17.24 -30.60 -8.96
CA ILE A 403 17.39 -29.15 -8.96
C ILE A 403 17.46 -28.70 -10.43
N GLY A 404 16.40 -28.03 -10.88
CA GLY A 404 16.35 -27.39 -12.19
C GLY A 404 16.97 -26.01 -12.15
N THR A 405 17.88 -25.73 -13.04
CA THR A 405 18.60 -24.47 -13.10
C THR A 405 18.43 -23.78 -14.44
N CYS A 406 18.72 -22.46 -14.45
CA CYS A 406 18.91 -21.70 -15.68
C CYS A 406 20.38 -21.78 -16.13
N SER A 407 20.62 -22.15 -17.38
CA SER A 407 21.96 -22.23 -18.01
C SER A 407 22.93 -23.23 -17.35
N GLY A 408 22.42 -24.12 -16.50
CA GLY A 408 23.24 -25.14 -15.81
C GLY A 408 22.65 -26.54 -15.86
N GLY A 409 21.45 -26.66 -16.42
CA GLY A 409 20.74 -27.93 -16.58
C GLY A 409 20.24 -28.52 -15.27
N LEU A 410 20.25 -29.83 -15.18
CA LEU A 410 19.78 -30.63 -14.06
C LEU A 410 20.91 -30.99 -13.10
N ALA A 411 20.72 -30.69 -11.81
CA ALA A 411 21.58 -31.23 -10.74
C ALA A 411 20.74 -32.14 -9.82
N ALA A 412 21.41 -33.03 -9.09
CA ALA A 412 20.78 -33.86 -8.09
C ALA A 412 21.55 -33.81 -6.77
N PHE A 413 20.83 -33.64 -5.68
CA PHE A 413 21.37 -33.54 -4.34
C PHE A 413 20.80 -34.64 -3.46
N ASN A 414 21.66 -35.43 -2.87
CA ASN A 414 21.25 -36.53 -1.98
C ASN A 414 21.23 -36.05 -0.53
N LEU A 415 20.10 -36.19 0.12
CA LEU A 415 19.86 -35.68 1.47
C LEU A 415 20.62 -36.45 2.56
N GLU A 416 20.75 -37.78 2.40
CA GLU A 416 21.42 -38.62 3.40
C GLU A 416 22.92 -38.36 3.43
N SER A 417 23.54 -38.33 2.24
CA SER A 417 24.98 -38.06 2.12
C SER A 417 25.30 -36.57 2.19
N ASN A 418 24.31 -35.67 2.06
CA ASN A 418 24.44 -34.22 1.98
C ASN A 418 25.44 -33.77 0.89
N LYS A 419 25.38 -34.45 -0.26
CA LYS A 419 26.27 -34.23 -1.41
C LYS A 419 25.52 -34.21 -2.72
N PHE A 420 26.08 -33.52 -3.69
CA PHE A 420 25.62 -33.60 -5.07
C PHE A 420 26.02 -34.96 -5.64
N VAL A 421 25.10 -35.61 -6.32
CA VAL A 421 25.27 -36.93 -6.92
C VAL A 421 25.05 -36.86 -8.43
N GLU A 422 25.60 -37.83 -9.15
CA GLU A 422 25.24 -38.10 -10.54
C GLU A 422 24.32 -39.30 -10.61
N ASN A 423 23.27 -39.18 -11.38
CA ASN A 423 22.37 -40.30 -11.71
C ASN A 423 22.11 -40.34 -13.22
N LEU A 424 21.30 -41.26 -13.66
CA LEU A 424 20.98 -41.42 -15.09
C LEU A 424 20.41 -40.12 -15.68
N LEU A 425 19.49 -39.45 -14.97
CA LEU A 425 18.87 -38.21 -15.44
C LEU A 425 19.89 -37.07 -15.65
N THR A 426 20.78 -36.83 -14.67
CA THR A 426 21.80 -35.80 -14.79
C THR A 426 22.86 -36.07 -15.86
N LYS A 427 23.01 -37.34 -16.28
CA LYS A 427 23.93 -37.73 -17.38
C LYS A 427 23.28 -37.67 -18.75
N THR A 428 21.98 -37.94 -18.82
CA THR A 428 21.24 -38.04 -20.09
C THR A 428 20.63 -36.73 -20.55
N LEU A 429 20.14 -35.92 -19.60
CA LEU A 429 19.58 -34.61 -19.92
C LEU A 429 20.69 -33.60 -20.24
N VAL A 430 20.68 -33.10 -21.46
CA VAL A 430 21.66 -32.14 -21.98
C VAL A 430 21.13 -30.73 -21.98
N SER A 431 19.82 -30.57 -21.69
CA SER A 431 19.16 -29.25 -21.68
C SER A 431 19.82 -28.30 -20.70
N ASN A 432 19.91 -27.01 -21.11
CA ASN A 432 20.52 -25.96 -20.29
C ASN A 432 19.57 -25.40 -19.24
N ASP A 433 18.25 -25.33 -19.55
CA ASP A 433 17.26 -24.77 -18.64
C ASP A 433 16.22 -25.84 -18.30
N ILE A 434 16.01 -26.04 -17.01
CA ILE A 434 15.00 -26.96 -16.49
C ILE A 434 13.98 -26.16 -15.67
N PHE A 435 12.74 -26.14 -16.17
CA PHE A 435 11.71 -25.26 -15.62
C PHE A 435 10.80 -25.95 -14.61
N MET A 436 10.34 -27.19 -14.88
CA MET A 436 9.32 -27.83 -14.07
C MET A 436 9.47 -29.36 -14.06
N PHE A 437 9.03 -29.97 -12.98
CA PHE A 437 8.94 -31.42 -12.80
C PHE A 437 7.50 -31.84 -12.50
N LEU A 438 7.07 -32.99 -13.01
CA LEU A 438 5.77 -33.59 -12.75
C LEU A 438 5.89 -35.10 -12.74
N GLU A 439 5.37 -35.78 -11.73
CA GLU A 439 5.24 -37.23 -11.70
C GLU A 439 3.81 -37.60 -12.10
N ASP A 440 3.69 -38.52 -13.05
CA ASP A 440 2.38 -39.03 -13.48
C ASP A 440 1.86 -40.18 -12.58
N GLY A 441 0.63 -40.65 -12.86
CA GLY A 441 0.00 -41.70 -12.07
C GLY A 441 0.70 -43.05 -12.13
N ASP A 442 1.58 -43.26 -13.11
CA ASP A 442 2.41 -44.49 -13.27
C ASP A 442 3.79 -44.34 -12.61
N GLY A 443 4.10 -43.18 -12.08
CA GLY A 443 5.36 -42.86 -11.43
C GLY A 443 6.48 -42.47 -12.37
N ASN A 444 6.16 -42.17 -13.66
CA ASN A 444 7.12 -41.60 -14.59
C ASN A 444 7.37 -40.13 -14.28
N LEU A 445 8.60 -39.69 -14.41
CA LEU A 445 8.97 -38.30 -14.15
C LEU A 445 9.06 -37.51 -15.47
N TRP A 446 8.22 -36.50 -15.58
CA TRP A 446 8.21 -35.56 -16.69
C TRP A 446 8.98 -34.29 -16.33
N ILE A 447 9.80 -33.80 -17.25
CA ILE A 447 10.71 -32.70 -17.07
C ILE A 447 10.55 -31.71 -18.20
N ALA A 448 10.07 -30.50 -17.90
CA ALA A 448 9.91 -29.42 -18.85
C ALA A 448 11.22 -28.62 -18.96
N ALA A 449 11.69 -28.42 -20.20
CA ALA A 449 13.00 -27.86 -20.50
C ALA A 449 12.99 -26.87 -21.68
N SER A 450 14.13 -26.21 -21.93
CA SER A 450 14.26 -25.21 -23.01
C SER A 450 14.38 -25.79 -24.41
N ASP A 451 14.60 -27.05 -24.54
CA ASP A 451 14.78 -27.77 -25.82
C ASP A 451 13.74 -28.85 -26.04
N GLY A 452 12.85 -29.11 -25.10
CA GLY A 452 11.78 -30.05 -25.20
C GLY A 452 11.18 -30.49 -23.88
N LEU A 453 10.43 -31.56 -23.94
CA LEU A 453 9.84 -32.26 -22.80
C LEU A 453 10.50 -33.64 -22.69
N TYR A 454 10.97 -33.97 -21.50
CA TYR A 454 11.58 -35.25 -21.21
C TYR A 454 10.71 -36.10 -20.31
N CYS A 455 10.64 -37.39 -20.57
CA CYS A 455 9.98 -38.39 -19.71
C CYS A 455 10.97 -39.45 -19.27
N TYR A 456 11.22 -39.58 -18.00
CA TYR A 456 11.91 -40.72 -17.43
C TYR A 456 10.89 -41.79 -17.04
N GLU A 457 10.89 -42.89 -17.78
CA GLU A 457 10.02 -44.04 -17.52
C GLU A 457 10.53 -44.88 -16.35
N LYS A 458 9.77 -44.99 -15.30
CA LYS A 458 10.15 -45.72 -14.08
C LYS A 458 10.35 -47.23 -14.31
N LYS A 459 9.58 -47.80 -15.22
CA LYS A 459 9.59 -49.24 -15.50
C LYS A 459 10.76 -49.67 -16.35
N THR A 460 11.10 -48.91 -17.38
CA THR A 460 12.15 -49.23 -18.36
C THR A 460 13.48 -48.60 -18.02
N HIS A 461 13.49 -47.60 -17.13
CA HIS A 461 14.63 -46.76 -16.81
C HIS A 461 15.19 -45.97 -18.00
N GLU A 462 14.33 -45.70 -19.00
CA GLU A 462 14.69 -44.95 -20.21
C GLU A 462 14.26 -43.50 -20.10
N VAL A 463 15.02 -42.60 -20.74
CA VAL A 463 14.64 -41.19 -20.92
C VAL A 463 14.19 -40.99 -22.35
N LYS A 464 12.95 -40.58 -22.55
CA LYS A 464 12.38 -40.20 -23.85
C LYS A 464 12.32 -38.68 -23.95
N GLU A 465 12.66 -38.16 -25.13
CA GLU A 465 12.59 -36.74 -25.47
C GLU A 465 11.44 -36.49 -26.45
N TYR A 466 10.68 -35.43 -26.19
CA TYR A 466 9.60 -34.91 -27.04
C TYR A 466 9.89 -33.48 -27.42
N ASN A 467 9.86 -33.17 -28.70
CA ASN A 467 10.11 -31.85 -29.26
C ASN A 467 9.19 -31.57 -30.45
N VAL A 468 9.28 -30.39 -31.06
CA VAL A 468 8.44 -30.01 -32.22
C VAL A 468 8.52 -31.06 -33.36
N VAL A 469 9.70 -31.59 -33.63
CA VAL A 469 9.93 -32.52 -34.76
C VAL A 469 9.31 -33.91 -34.54
N ASN A 470 9.49 -34.46 -33.35
CA ASN A 470 9.07 -35.84 -33.11
C ASN A 470 7.67 -35.96 -32.48
N SER A 471 7.16 -34.91 -31.81
CA SER A 471 5.86 -34.96 -31.12
C SER A 471 4.80 -34.05 -31.73
N GLY A 472 5.18 -33.05 -32.51
CA GLY A 472 4.24 -32.06 -33.03
C GLY A 472 3.84 -31.00 -31.99
N MET A 473 4.65 -30.77 -30.96
CA MET A 473 4.44 -29.66 -30.01
C MET A 473 4.47 -28.30 -30.70
N PRO A 474 3.74 -27.28 -30.19
CA PRO A 474 3.74 -25.95 -30.80
C PRO A 474 5.11 -25.25 -30.75
N GLY A 475 5.87 -25.47 -29.68
CA GLY A 475 7.20 -24.87 -29.44
C GLY A 475 8.13 -25.85 -28.73
N ASN A 476 9.44 -25.60 -28.78
CA ASN A 476 10.43 -26.42 -28.10
C ASN A 476 10.67 -25.99 -26.66
N ILE A 477 10.48 -24.72 -26.32
CA ILE A 477 10.64 -24.26 -24.93
C ILE A 477 9.37 -24.63 -24.16
N VAL A 478 9.45 -25.65 -23.34
CA VAL A 478 8.34 -26.11 -22.50
C VAL A 478 8.45 -25.51 -21.12
N TYR A 479 7.62 -24.53 -20.82
CA TYR A 479 7.64 -23.86 -19.53
C TYR A 479 6.84 -24.58 -18.45
N SER A 480 5.74 -25.22 -18.83
CA SER A 480 4.78 -25.79 -17.89
C SER A 480 4.13 -27.05 -18.43
N ILE A 481 3.85 -27.96 -17.52
CA ILE A 481 3.11 -29.20 -17.77
C ILE A 481 2.07 -29.41 -16.66
N CYS A 482 0.92 -29.95 -17.03
CA CYS A 482 -0.15 -30.22 -16.08
C CYS A 482 -0.95 -31.47 -16.53
N ILE A 483 -1.26 -32.36 -15.58
CA ILE A 483 -2.20 -33.46 -15.82
C ILE A 483 -3.48 -33.08 -15.08
N ASP A 484 -4.56 -32.86 -15.82
CA ASP A 484 -5.83 -32.50 -15.25
C ASP A 484 -6.62 -33.70 -14.68
N SER A 485 -7.71 -33.41 -13.97
CA SER A 485 -8.61 -34.39 -13.37
C SER A 485 -9.28 -35.30 -14.42
N SER A 486 -9.34 -34.86 -15.66
CA SER A 486 -9.80 -35.66 -16.83
C SER A 486 -8.68 -36.51 -17.46
N LYS A 487 -7.47 -36.54 -16.84
CA LYS A 487 -6.27 -37.23 -17.32
C LYS A 487 -5.72 -36.70 -18.64
N ARG A 488 -6.04 -35.45 -19.02
CA ARG A 488 -5.44 -34.81 -20.18
C ARG A 488 -4.07 -34.29 -19.78
N PHE A 489 -3.05 -34.54 -20.60
CA PHE A 489 -1.70 -34.04 -20.35
C PHE A 489 -1.47 -32.75 -21.14
N TRP A 490 -1.45 -31.64 -20.43
CA TRP A 490 -1.26 -30.30 -20.99
C TRP A 490 0.21 -29.93 -21.06
N VAL A 491 0.62 -29.39 -22.22
CA VAL A 491 1.97 -28.87 -22.44
C VAL A 491 1.88 -27.38 -22.79
N GLY A 492 2.49 -26.52 -22.00
CA GLY A 492 2.57 -25.09 -22.23
C GLY A 492 3.94 -24.69 -22.74
N THR A 493 3.99 -24.04 -23.90
CA THR A 493 5.22 -23.71 -24.61
C THR A 493 5.37 -22.23 -24.90
N ASP A 494 6.49 -21.84 -25.52
CA ASP A 494 6.76 -20.51 -26.05
C ASP A 494 5.88 -20.11 -27.25
N LYS A 495 5.09 -21.05 -27.82
CA LYS A 495 4.25 -20.82 -28.99
C LYS A 495 2.83 -21.37 -28.86
N GLY A 496 2.36 -21.57 -27.67
CA GLY A 496 1.01 -22.03 -27.38
C GLY A 496 0.96 -23.27 -26.50
N THR A 497 -0.22 -23.89 -26.45
CA THR A 497 -0.46 -25.11 -25.68
C THR A 497 -0.95 -26.24 -26.55
N ALA A 498 -0.71 -27.49 -26.12
CA ALA A 498 -1.20 -28.69 -26.76
C ALA A 498 -1.50 -29.78 -25.73
N LEU A 499 -2.27 -30.80 -26.16
CA LEU A 499 -2.48 -32.03 -25.39
C LEU A 499 -1.51 -33.10 -25.87
N LEU A 500 -0.73 -33.66 -24.97
CA LEU A 500 0.16 -34.79 -25.25
C LEU A 500 -0.57 -36.10 -24.98
N ASP A 501 -0.65 -36.98 -25.99
CA ASP A 501 -1.00 -38.38 -25.79
C ASP A 501 0.25 -39.15 -25.36
N CYS A 502 0.31 -39.52 -24.09
CA CYS A 502 1.44 -40.25 -23.51
C CYS A 502 1.67 -41.64 -24.13
N LYS A 503 0.67 -42.26 -24.81
CA LYS A 503 0.81 -43.57 -25.47
C LYS A 503 1.50 -43.47 -26.83
N THR A 504 1.10 -42.48 -27.63
CA THR A 504 1.65 -42.27 -28.98
C THR A 504 2.83 -41.31 -28.99
N GLY A 505 3.00 -40.51 -27.94
CA GLY A 505 4.01 -39.45 -27.83
C GLY A 505 3.73 -38.26 -28.77
N LYS A 506 2.50 -38.11 -29.26
CA LYS A 506 2.10 -37.03 -30.16
C LYS A 506 1.26 -35.99 -29.45
N CYS A 507 1.52 -34.77 -29.81
CA CYS A 507 0.71 -33.64 -29.38
C CYS A 507 -0.42 -33.37 -30.39
N SER A 508 -1.61 -33.10 -29.90
CA SER A 508 -2.77 -32.72 -30.68
C SER A 508 -3.44 -31.47 -30.16
N GLN A 509 -3.97 -30.68 -31.08
CA GLN A 509 -4.84 -29.55 -30.81
C GLN A 509 -6.29 -29.78 -31.27
N GLU A 510 -6.58 -30.99 -31.86
CA GLU A 510 -7.89 -31.29 -32.43
C GLU A 510 -9.05 -31.24 -31.42
N GLN A 511 -8.77 -31.55 -30.17
CA GLN A 511 -9.74 -31.49 -29.07
C GLN A 511 -9.89 -30.10 -28.46
N LEU A 512 -9.10 -29.14 -28.92
CA LEU A 512 -9.11 -27.77 -28.41
C LEU A 512 -9.97 -26.87 -29.32
N PRO A 513 -10.54 -25.79 -28.78
CA PRO A 513 -11.17 -24.77 -29.63
C PRO A 513 -10.20 -24.24 -30.70
N ALA A 514 -10.72 -23.85 -31.86
CA ALA A 514 -9.87 -23.33 -32.94
C ALA A 514 -8.99 -22.15 -32.44
N ASN A 515 -7.69 -22.25 -32.75
CA ASN A 515 -6.68 -21.27 -32.31
C ASN A 515 -6.56 -21.09 -30.83
N PHE A 516 -6.87 -22.12 -30.01
CA PHE A 516 -6.80 -22.07 -28.57
C PHE A 516 -5.40 -21.72 -28.09
N LEU A 517 -5.23 -20.49 -27.56
CA LEU A 517 -3.96 -19.95 -27.07
C LEU A 517 -2.77 -20.14 -28.05
N SER A 518 -3.05 -20.08 -29.34
CA SER A 518 -2.02 -20.18 -30.38
C SER A 518 -1.12 -18.97 -30.37
N ASN A 519 0.20 -19.16 -30.44
CA ASN A 519 1.24 -18.13 -30.39
C ASN A 519 1.34 -17.37 -29.06
N GLU A 520 0.63 -17.79 -28.01
CA GLU A 520 0.80 -17.24 -26.66
C GLU A 520 1.93 -17.99 -25.92
N ILE A 521 2.72 -17.28 -25.14
CA ILE A 521 3.72 -17.92 -24.27
C ILE A 521 3.03 -18.38 -23.01
N ILE A 522 2.92 -19.71 -22.82
CA ILE A 522 2.23 -20.30 -21.68
C ILE A 522 3.23 -20.58 -20.56
N ARG A 523 3.27 -19.69 -19.61
CA ARG A 523 4.22 -19.73 -18.51
C ARG A 523 3.91 -20.79 -17.45
N TYR A 524 2.65 -20.93 -17.09
CA TYR A 524 2.19 -21.85 -16.06
C TYR A 524 0.77 -22.33 -16.36
N ILE A 525 0.49 -23.58 -16.05
CA ILE A 525 -0.84 -24.18 -16.18
C ILE A 525 -1.20 -24.80 -14.82
N ASN A 526 -2.40 -24.53 -14.35
CA ASN A 526 -2.93 -25.07 -13.11
C ASN A 526 -4.39 -25.49 -13.29
N GLU A 527 -4.83 -26.52 -12.57
CA GLU A 527 -6.22 -26.91 -12.47
C GLU A 527 -6.80 -26.51 -11.11
N GLY A 528 -7.97 -25.88 -11.11
CA GLY A 528 -8.75 -25.62 -9.91
C GLY A 528 -9.45 -26.89 -9.40
N LYS A 529 -9.87 -26.90 -8.13
CA LYS A 529 -10.63 -28.01 -7.54
C LYS A 529 -11.98 -28.28 -8.24
N ASP A 530 -12.53 -27.27 -8.90
CA ASP A 530 -13.73 -27.36 -9.74
C ASP A 530 -13.47 -27.95 -11.13
N GLY A 531 -12.21 -28.25 -11.46
CA GLY A 531 -11.75 -28.74 -12.75
C GLY A 531 -11.55 -27.66 -13.80
N SER A 532 -11.70 -26.37 -13.47
CA SER A 532 -11.34 -25.28 -14.37
C SER A 532 -9.83 -25.23 -14.59
N LEU A 533 -9.42 -24.86 -15.78
CA LEU A 533 -8.01 -24.74 -16.16
C LEU A 533 -7.60 -23.28 -16.23
N HIS A 534 -6.47 -22.98 -15.62
CA HIS A 534 -5.90 -21.66 -15.52
C HIS A 534 -4.58 -21.61 -16.29
N PHE A 535 -4.54 -20.77 -17.33
CA PHE A 535 -3.36 -20.54 -18.15
C PHE A 535 -2.79 -19.16 -17.87
N PHE A 536 -1.54 -19.13 -17.42
CA PHE A 536 -0.81 -17.88 -17.15
C PHE A 536 0.02 -17.53 -18.38
N LEU A 537 -0.34 -16.42 -19.01
CA LEU A 537 0.29 -15.93 -20.22
C LEU A 537 1.42 -14.98 -19.87
N LEU A 538 2.60 -15.15 -20.48
CA LEU A 538 3.77 -14.33 -20.16
C LEU A 538 3.60 -12.88 -20.67
N GLU A 539 3.00 -12.71 -21.85
CA GLU A 539 2.75 -11.38 -22.37
C GLU A 539 1.68 -10.66 -21.54
N ASN A 540 2.07 -9.53 -20.96
CA ASN A 540 1.25 -8.70 -20.07
C ASN A 540 0.71 -9.44 -18.84
N ASN A 541 1.34 -10.56 -18.42
CA ASN A 541 0.96 -11.34 -17.23
C ASN A 541 -0.56 -11.61 -17.15
N ARG A 542 -1.19 -12.02 -18.25
CA ARG A 542 -2.64 -12.27 -18.31
C ARG A 542 -3.00 -13.66 -17.77
N LEU A 543 -4.17 -13.79 -17.17
CA LEU A 543 -4.75 -15.05 -16.75
C LEU A 543 -5.93 -15.41 -17.66
N TYR A 544 -5.86 -16.57 -18.29
CA TYR A 544 -6.94 -17.14 -19.09
C TYR A 544 -7.51 -18.37 -18.39
N VAL A 545 -8.80 -18.35 -18.12
CA VAL A 545 -9.50 -19.41 -17.37
C VAL A 545 -10.50 -20.08 -18.30
N VAL A 546 -10.52 -21.41 -18.27
CA VAL A 546 -11.42 -22.22 -19.09
C VAL A 546 -12.11 -23.25 -18.22
N ASP A 547 -13.39 -23.48 -18.46
CA ASP A 547 -14.12 -24.56 -17.78
C ASP A 547 -13.60 -25.95 -18.15
N LYS A 548 -13.94 -26.96 -17.36
CA LYS A 548 -13.50 -28.34 -17.52
C LYS A 548 -13.83 -28.92 -18.92
N GLU A 549 -14.95 -28.51 -19.50
CA GLU A 549 -15.44 -28.94 -20.82
C GLU A 549 -14.82 -28.15 -21.97
N LEU A 550 -13.98 -27.13 -21.68
CA LEU A 550 -13.37 -26.24 -22.67
C LEU A 550 -14.38 -25.41 -23.50
N LYS A 551 -15.59 -25.21 -22.96
CA LYS A 551 -16.68 -24.52 -23.65
C LYS A 551 -16.80 -23.05 -23.30
N LYS A 552 -16.51 -22.68 -22.04
CA LYS A 552 -16.58 -21.31 -21.52
C LYS A 552 -15.21 -20.86 -21.09
N SER A 553 -14.82 -19.68 -21.54
CA SER A 553 -13.53 -19.09 -21.17
C SER A 553 -13.68 -17.65 -20.73
N ARG A 554 -12.75 -17.19 -19.88
CA ARG A 554 -12.64 -15.81 -19.41
C ARG A 554 -11.18 -15.39 -19.42
N LEU A 555 -10.89 -14.24 -20.02
CA LEU A 555 -9.59 -13.59 -19.98
C LEU A 555 -9.62 -12.47 -18.93
N PHE A 556 -8.69 -12.54 -17.98
CA PHE A 556 -8.48 -11.49 -17.00
C PHE A 556 -7.32 -10.61 -17.48
N THR A 557 -7.62 -9.32 -17.74
CA THR A 557 -6.65 -8.30 -18.16
C THR A 557 -6.34 -7.30 -17.06
N GLU A 558 -7.18 -7.27 -16.01
CA GLU A 558 -7.12 -6.31 -14.91
C GLU A 558 -6.19 -6.76 -13.78
N ILE A 559 -5.90 -8.05 -13.73
CA ILE A 559 -4.96 -8.66 -12.79
C ILE A 559 -3.84 -9.32 -13.58
N ALA A 560 -2.62 -9.16 -13.09
CA ALA A 560 -1.42 -9.69 -13.73
C ALA A 560 -0.73 -10.73 -12.81
N PRO A 561 -1.35 -11.89 -12.55
CA PRO A 561 -0.78 -12.88 -11.64
C PRO A 561 0.34 -13.69 -12.33
N PHE A 562 1.38 -14.02 -11.55
CA PHE A 562 2.47 -14.86 -12.05
C PHE A 562 2.24 -16.35 -11.83
N ASN A 563 1.55 -16.65 -10.75
CA ASN A 563 1.28 -18.01 -10.30
C ASN A 563 0.05 -18.01 -9.38
N MET A 564 -0.44 -19.21 -9.08
CA MET A 564 -1.64 -19.40 -8.28
C MET A 564 -1.54 -20.66 -7.46
N ALA A 565 -2.08 -20.63 -6.25
CA ALA A 565 -2.40 -21.83 -5.48
C ALA A 565 -3.79 -21.70 -4.88
N GLN A 566 -4.48 -22.80 -4.73
CA GLN A 566 -5.78 -22.87 -4.11
C GLN A 566 -5.65 -23.30 -2.64
N ASP A 567 -6.34 -22.62 -1.74
CA ASP A 567 -6.41 -22.98 -0.33
C ASP A 567 -7.43 -24.10 -0.06
N GLU A 568 -7.62 -24.44 1.20
CA GLU A 568 -8.57 -25.51 1.58
C GLU A 568 -10.02 -25.08 1.44
N GLU A 569 -10.30 -23.78 1.56
CA GLU A 569 -11.64 -23.16 1.40
C GLU A 569 -11.98 -22.88 -0.07
N GLU A 570 -11.19 -23.41 -0.99
CA GLU A 570 -11.31 -23.22 -2.46
C GLU A 570 -11.05 -21.79 -2.94
N GLY A 571 -10.53 -20.89 -2.10
CA GLY A 571 -10.05 -19.58 -2.49
C GLY A 571 -8.70 -19.66 -3.21
N TYR A 572 -8.41 -18.68 -4.06
CA TYR A 572 -7.16 -18.61 -4.82
C TYR A 572 -6.22 -17.55 -4.23
N TRP A 573 -4.96 -17.93 -4.10
CA TRP A 573 -3.87 -17.04 -3.72
C TRP A 573 -2.91 -16.91 -4.89
N MET A 574 -2.59 -15.68 -5.27
CA MET A 574 -1.81 -15.35 -6.46
C MET A 574 -0.73 -14.34 -6.13
N GLY A 575 0.47 -14.54 -6.67
CA GLY A 575 1.50 -13.50 -6.66
C GLY A 575 1.33 -12.58 -7.87
N CYS A 576 1.41 -11.27 -7.67
CA CYS A 576 1.39 -10.25 -8.72
C CYS A 576 2.40 -9.14 -8.43
N ASP A 577 2.61 -8.20 -9.38
CA ASP A 577 3.58 -7.10 -9.22
C ASP A 577 3.30 -6.22 -7.99
N ASP A 578 2.02 -6.03 -7.63
CA ASP A 578 1.60 -5.15 -6.55
C ASP A 578 1.52 -5.85 -5.18
N GLY A 579 1.69 -7.18 -5.12
CA GLY A 579 1.61 -7.94 -3.88
C GLY A 579 1.07 -9.35 -4.02
N ILE A 580 0.30 -9.78 -3.04
CA ILE A 580 -0.38 -11.07 -3.02
C ILE A 580 -1.88 -10.84 -3.15
N LEU A 581 -2.49 -11.41 -4.18
CA LEU A 581 -3.94 -11.38 -4.39
C LEU A 581 -4.58 -12.61 -3.75
N LYS A 582 -5.66 -12.42 -3.02
CA LYS A 582 -6.60 -13.48 -2.65
C LYS A 582 -7.88 -13.30 -3.45
N SER A 583 -8.44 -14.39 -3.93
CA SER A 583 -9.74 -14.38 -4.60
C SER A 583 -10.65 -15.48 -4.04
N ASP A 584 -11.95 -15.30 -4.22
CA ASP A 584 -12.94 -16.35 -4.01
C ASP A 584 -12.78 -17.45 -5.08
N ARG A 585 -13.46 -18.59 -4.87
CA ARG A 585 -13.41 -19.75 -5.78
C ARG A 585 -13.85 -19.45 -7.22
N ASN A 586 -14.66 -18.41 -7.42
CA ASN A 586 -15.20 -18.06 -8.74
C ASN A 586 -14.35 -17.00 -9.46
N LEU A 587 -13.26 -16.55 -8.86
CA LEU A 587 -12.44 -15.43 -9.34
C LEU A 587 -13.30 -14.18 -9.60
N SER A 588 -14.25 -13.90 -8.70
CA SER A 588 -15.17 -12.78 -8.81
C SER A 588 -14.85 -11.63 -7.86
N HIS A 589 -14.18 -11.91 -6.75
CA HIS A 589 -13.76 -10.91 -5.77
C HIS A 589 -12.26 -11.07 -5.51
N PHE A 590 -11.54 -9.95 -5.57
CA PHE A 590 -10.10 -9.92 -5.36
C PHE A 590 -9.75 -8.99 -4.21
N SER A 591 -8.91 -9.48 -3.29
CA SER A 591 -8.31 -8.68 -2.23
C SER A 591 -6.80 -8.64 -2.44
N LEU A 592 -6.24 -7.45 -2.62
CA LEU A 592 -4.81 -7.25 -2.77
C LEU A 592 -4.18 -6.97 -1.41
N PHE A 593 -3.24 -7.80 -1.02
CA PHE A 593 -2.39 -7.57 0.13
C PHE A 593 -1.09 -6.92 -0.35
N SER A 594 -1.00 -5.62 -0.16
CA SER A 594 0.25 -4.92 -0.36
C SER A 594 1.30 -5.40 0.64
N VAL A 595 2.48 -5.67 0.16
CA VAL A 595 3.57 -6.23 0.94
C VAL A 595 4.70 -5.21 1.02
N ASP A 596 4.35 -3.92 1.23
CA ASP A 596 5.30 -2.81 1.37
C ASP A 596 6.38 -3.16 2.41
N GLY A 597 7.63 -3.02 2.00
CA GLY A 597 8.79 -3.39 2.81
C GLY A 597 9.17 -4.88 2.79
N LEU A 598 8.27 -5.80 2.41
CA LEU A 598 8.55 -7.23 2.31
C LEU A 598 8.64 -7.73 0.87
N VAL A 599 7.94 -7.07 -0.05
CA VAL A 599 7.84 -7.53 -1.43
C VAL A 599 7.90 -6.34 -2.39
N ASP A 600 9.05 -6.07 -2.99
CA ASP A 600 9.06 -5.67 -4.38
C ASP A 600 8.84 -7.00 -5.11
N VAL A 601 7.61 -7.27 -5.49
CA VAL A 601 7.27 -8.46 -6.27
C VAL A 601 7.66 -8.20 -7.71
N MET A 602 8.93 -8.06 -7.97
CA MET A 602 9.40 -8.31 -9.30
C MET A 602 9.81 -9.77 -9.39
N MET A 603 9.02 -10.49 -10.17
CA MET A 603 9.43 -11.73 -10.79
C MET A 603 9.64 -12.94 -9.86
N GLY A 604 8.55 -13.50 -9.40
CA GLY A 604 8.41 -14.94 -9.53
C GLY A 604 8.33 -15.34 -11.03
N ALA A 605 9.00 -14.58 -11.90
CA ALA A 605 8.99 -14.78 -13.34
C ALA A 605 9.98 -15.85 -13.79
N SER A 606 10.39 -16.73 -12.90
CA SER A 606 10.97 -17.99 -13.38
C SER A 606 9.82 -18.86 -13.85
N PRO A 607 9.82 -19.30 -15.10
CA PRO A 607 8.95 -20.38 -15.52
C PRO A 607 9.10 -21.52 -14.50
N GLY A 608 7.98 -22.05 -14.00
CA GLY A 608 8.01 -23.08 -12.95
C GLY A 608 8.05 -22.56 -11.50
N ALA A 609 8.16 -21.25 -11.25
CA ALA A 609 7.97 -20.70 -9.91
C ALA A 609 6.50 -20.84 -9.52
N SER A 610 6.16 -21.86 -8.81
CA SER A 610 4.84 -22.09 -8.25
C SER A 610 4.77 -21.60 -6.81
N ILE A 611 3.57 -21.27 -6.35
CA ILE A 611 3.28 -21.15 -4.94
C ILE A 611 3.38 -22.55 -4.35
N GLY A 612 4.34 -22.73 -3.42
CA GLY A 612 4.57 -24.01 -2.75
C GLY A 612 3.58 -24.24 -1.61
N ARG A 613 3.41 -25.48 -1.18
CA ARG A 613 2.71 -25.80 0.07
C ARG A 613 3.71 -25.89 1.21
N TYR A 614 3.35 -25.33 2.37
CA TYR A 614 4.13 -25.39 3.60
C TYR A 614 3.30 -25.99 4.71
N LYS A 615 3.76 -27.11 5.27
CA LYS A 615 2.97 -27.90 6.19
C LYS A 615 1.61 -28.23 5.56
N GLN A 616 0.57 -28.45 6.33
CA GLN A 616 -0.69 -28.93 5.72
C GLN A 616 -1.52 -27.82 5.07
N LYS A 617 -1.46 -26.59 5.60
CA LYS A 617 -2.44 -25.53 5.28
C LYS A 617 -1.82 -24.23 4.75
N GLN A 618 -0.55 -23.99 5.02
CA GLN A 618 0.11 -22.75 4.66
C GLN A 618 0.69 -22.80 3.24
N LEU A 619 0.85 -21.63 2.63
CA LEU A 619 1.41 -21.47 1.29
C LEU A 619 2.75 -20.73 1.35
N LEU A 620 3.62 -21.03 0.40
CA LEU A 620 4.93 -20.40 0.22
C LEU A 620 4.93 -19.57 -1.06
N VAL A 621 5.16 -18.28 -0.92
CA VAL A 621 5.24 -17.35 -2.06
C VAL A 621 6.67 -16.82 -2.18
N PRO A 622 7.39 -17.20 -3.25
CA PRO A 622 8.71 -16.65 -3.53
C PRO A 622 8.64 -15.17 -3.89
N CYS A 623 9.50 -14.35 -3.28
CA CYS A 623 9.50 -12.89 -3.46
C CYS A 623 10.92 -12.33 -3.56
N MET A 624 11.06 -11.10 -4.06
CA MET A 624 12.36 -10.43 -4.23
C MET A 624 13.06 -10.10 -2.90
N LYS A 625 12.34 -9.94 -1.81
CA LYS A 625 12.89 -9.60 -0.50
C LYS A 625 12.76 -10.74 0.52
N GLY A 626 12.39 -11.95 0.07
CA GLY A 626 12.31 -13.10 0.92
C GLY A 626 11.34 -14.18 0.44
N LEU A 627 11.21 -15.24 1.23
CA LEU A 627 10.18 -16.26 1.09
C LEU A 627 9.04 -15.92 2.04
N VAL A 628 7.85 -15.71 1.51
CA VAL A 628 6.66 -15.41 2.31
C VAL A 628 5.89 -16.69 2.60
N VAL A 629 5.53 -16.89 3.86
CA VAL A 629 4.59 -17.92 4.31
C VAL A 629 3.23 -17.27 4.46
N VAL A 630 2.25 -17.76 3.73
CA VAL A 630 0.85 -17.32 3.80
C VAL A 630 0.06 -18.29 4.66
N ASP A 631 -0.73 -17.75 5.59
CA ASP A 631 -1.70 -18.49 6.41
C ASP A 631 -3.12 -18.14 5.94
N PRO A 632 -3.75 -18.99 5.12
CA PRO A 632 -5.07 -18.72 4.57
C PRO A 632 -6.18 -18.62 5.60
N GLU A 633 -6.02 -19.25 6.78
CA GLU A 633 -7.02 -19.25 7.85
C GLU A 633 -6.99 -17.98 8.72
N SER A 634 -5.97 -17.12 8.57
CA SER A 634 -5.95 -15.86 9.32
C SER A 634 -7.10 -14.97 8.88
N SER A 635 -7.85 -14.45 9.83
CA SER A 635 -8.92 -13.49 9.57
C SER A 635 -8.34 -12.20 8.99
N TYR A 636 -8.92 -11.69 7.92
CA TYR A 636 -8.63 -10.36 7.40
C TYR A 636 -9.94 -9.55 7.36
N TYR A 637 -9.79 -8.29 7.69
CA TYR A 637 -10.93 -7.38 7.70
C TYR A 637 -11.20 -6.88 6.28
N VAL A 638 -12.42 -7.09 5.81
CA VAL A 638 -12.91 -6.48 4.58
C VAL A 638 -13.74 -5.27 5.00
N THR A 639 -13.30 -4.08 4.63
CA THR A 639 -14.06 -2.86 4.88
C THR A 639 -15.33 -2.88 4.02
N PRO A 640 -16.50 -2.63 4.60
CA PRO A 640 -17.75 -2.61 3.84
C PRO A 640 -17.76 -1.42 2.87
N LEU A 641 -18.28 -1.65 1.68
CA LEU A 641 -18.51 -0.60 0.69
C LEU A 641 -19.60 0.36 1.20
N GLN A 642 -19.33 1.64 1.17
CA GLN A 642 -20.28 2.70 1.52
C GLN A 642 -20.51 3.62 0.33
N VAL A 643 -21.78 3.97 0.08
CA VAL A 643 -22.15 5.04 -0.87
C VAL A 643 -22.04 6.36 -0.14
N THR A 644 -21.19 7.26 -0.61
CA THR A 644 -20.97 8.56 0.05
C THR A 644 -21.90 9.64 -0.46
N GLU A 645 -22.24 9.63 -1.74
CA GLU A 645 -23.10 10.64 -2.37
C GLU A 645 -23.83 10.05 -3.57
N MET A 646 -25.02 10.57 -3.83
CA MET A 646 -25.79 10.32 -5.04
C MET A 646 -26.12 11.65 -5.73
N PHE A 647 -25.84 11.72 -7.02
CA PHE A 647 -26.21 12.85 -7.88
C PHE A 647 -27.23 12.41 -8.91
N VAL A 648 -28.19 13.27 -9.18
CA VAL A 648 -29.23 13.11 -10.21
C VAL A 648 -29.07 14.27 -11.19
N ASN A 649 -28.82 13.95 -12.45
CA ASN A 649 -28.57 14.95 -13.51
C ASN A 649 -27.45 15.97 -13.18
N GLY A 650 -26.45 15.54 -12.38
CA GLY A 650 -25.33 16.37 -11.96
C GLY A 650 -25.57 17.21 -10.71
N GLU A 651 -26.79 17.25 -10.19
CA GLU A 651 -27.11 17.89 -8.91
C GLU A 651 -27.06 16.87 -7.76
N ARG A 652 -26.53 17.27 -6.60
CA ARG A 652 -26.45 16.42 -5.41
C ARG A 652 -27.87 16.13 -4.92
N TYR A 653 -28.23 14.85 -4.93
CA TYR A 653 -29.56 14.38 -4.54
C TYR A 653 -29.62 13.85 -3.11
N ALA A 654 -28.62 13.07 -2.72
CA ALA A 654 -28.51 12.48 -1.40
C ALA A 654 -27.03 12.29 -1.00
N ASP A 655 -26.76 12.31 0.30
CA ASP A 655 -25.44 12.03 0.90
C ASP A 655 -25.50 10.72 1.72
N ASN A 656 -24.34 10.30 2.25
CA ASN A 656 -24.24 9.09 3.06
C ASN A 656 -25.12 9.08 4.32
N TYR A 657 -25.56 10.25 4.79
CA TYR A 657 -26.46 10.38 5.93
C TYR A 657 -27.91 10.01 5.59
N GLN A 658 -28.26 10.11 4.31
CA GLN A 658 -29.60 9.82 3.77
C GLN A 658 -29.66 8.44 3.11
N ILE A 659 -28.52 7.91 2.65
CA ILE A 659 -28.44 6.63 1.94
C ILE A 659 -28.20 5.49 2.94
N LYS A 660 -29.21 4.62 3.09
CA LYS A 660 -29.12 3.38 3.88
C LYS A 660 -29.24 2.18 2.95
N SER A 661 -28.90 0.99 3.42
CA SER A 661 -28.92 -0.26 2.64
C SER A 661 -30.27 -0.60 1.99
N ASP A 662 -31.36 -0.07 2.53
CA ASP A 662 -32.74 -0.30 2.10
C ASP A 662 -33.43 0.98 1.63
N THR A 663 -32.69 2.07 1.42
CA THR A 663 -33.26 3.35 0.99
C THR A 663 -33.81 3.23 -0.43
N THR A 664 -35.06 3.64 -0.61
CA THR A 664 -35.72 3.72 -1.92
C THR A 664 -35.84 5.18 -2.35
N PHE A 665 -35.28 5.49 -3.50
CA PHE A 665 -35.43 6.81 -4.12
C PHE A 665 -36.47 6.75 -5.25
N VAL A 666 -37.35 7.71 -5.28
CA VAL A 666 -38.35 7.87 -6.34
C VAL A 666 -37.86 8.97 -7.29
N LEU A 667 -37.48 8.57 -8.47
CA LEU A 667 -36.96 9.48 -9.51
C LEU A 667 -38.07 9.80 -10.52
N LYS A 668 -38.04 11.00 -11.09
CA LYS A 668 -38.94 11.40 -12.18
C LYS A 668 -38.39 10.87 -13.51
N GLU A 669 -39.27 10.77 -14.50
CA GLU A 669 -38.94 10.18 -15.82
C GLU A 669 -37.74 10.85 -16.51
N TYR A 670 -37.54 12.12 -16.27
CA TYR A 670 -36.39 12.89 -16.84
C TYR A 670 -35.12 12.82 -15.96
N GLU A 671 -35.15 12.24 -14.77
CA GLU A 671 -34.06 12.09 -13.83
C GLU A 671 -33.34 10.75 -14.10
N ASN A 672 -32.68 10.67 -15.25
CA ASN A 672 -32.11 9.43 -15.77
C ASN A 672 -30.58 9.34 -15.75
N ASN A 673 -29.90 10.42 -15.38
CA ASN A 673 -28.44 10.41 -15.20
C ASN A 673 -28.09 10.35 -13.72
N LEU A 674 -27.67 9.16 -13.26
CA LEU A 674 -27.33 8.87 -11.86
C LEU A 674 -25.83 8.72 -11.70
N THR A 675 -25.28 9.43 -10.73
CA THR A 675 -23.88 9.27 -10.33
C THR A 675 -23.83 8.92 -8.85
N PHE A 676 -23.06 7.89 -8.51
CA PHE A 676 -22.83 7.45 -7.13
C PHE A 676 -21.34 7.57 -6.81
N ASN A 677 -21.02 8.20 -5.70
CA ASN A 677 -19.71 8.18 -5.12
C ASN A 677 -19.65 7.10 -4.04
N PHE A 678 -18.57 6.34 -4.01
CA PHE A 678 -18.37 5.22 -3.08
C PHE A 678 -17.03 5.33 -2.36
N THR A 679 -16.98 4.76 -1.18
CA THR A 679 -15.74 4.46 -0.48
C THR A 679 -15.79 3.09 0.17
N SER A 680 -14.64 2.45 0.29
CA SER A 680 -14.45 1.25 1.10
C SER A 680 -13.74 1.55 2.42
N LEU A 681 -13.47 2.83 2.73
CA LEU A 681 -12.69 3.27 3.87
C LEU A 681 -11.32 2.56 3.95
N GLU A 682 -10.70 2.32 2.77
CA GLU A 682 -9.36 1.77 2.68
C GLU A 682 -8.34 2.90 2.72
N TYR A 683 -7.52 2.89 3.75
CA TYR A 683 -6.60 3.99 4.05
C TYR A 683 -5.15 3.72 3.65
N GLU A 684 -4.81 2.48 3.30
CA GLU A 684 -3.43 2.13 2.92
C GLU A 684 -3.18 2.38 1.42
N LYS A 685 -4.04 1.84 0.56
CA LYS A 685 -3.93 1.94 -0.90
C LYS A 685 -5.30 2.08 -1.58
N PRO A 686 -5.99 3.17 -1.36
CA PRO A 686 -7.33 3.37 -1.93
C PRO A 686 -7.33 3.36 -3.46
N ASP A 687 -6.21 3.76 -4.10
CA ASP A 687 -6.05 3.80 -5.56
C ASP A 687 -6.09 2.40 -6.21
N LEU A 688 -5.87 1.33 -5.45
CA LEU A 688 -5.87 -0.05 -5.97
C LEU A 688 -7.25 -0.70 -5.93
N ILE A 689 -8.22 -0.10 -5.26
CA ILE A 689 -9.57 -0.65 -5.16
C ILE A 689 -10.29 -0.50 -6.49
N ARG A 690 -10.97 -1.56 -6.91
CA ARG A 690 -11.85 -1.59 -8.07
C ARG A 690 -13.25 -1.97 -7.62
N TYR A 691 -14.22 -1.17 -8.03
CA TYR A 691 -15.61 -1.38 -7.71
C TYR A 691 -16.35 -1.94 -8.91
N GLN A 692 -17.27 -2.87 -8.68
CA GLN A 692 -18.19 -3.38 -9.69
C GLN A 692 -19.61 -3.15 -9.20
N TYR A 693 -20.52 -2.77 -10.08
CA TYR A 693 -21.93 -2.69 -9.78
C TYR A 693 -22.78 -3.46 -10.79
N LYS A 694 -23.96 -3.84 -10.35
CA LYS A 694 -24.94 -4.53 -11.16
C LYS A 694 -26.30 -3.85 -10.99
N LEU A 695 -26.85 -3.34 -12.09
CA LEU A 695 -28.25 -2.91 -12.14
C LEU A 695 -29.14 -4.14 -12.32
N VAL A 696 -30.06 -4.37 -11.38
CA VAL A 696 -31.02 -5.47 -11.46
C VAL A 696 -32.36 -4.91 -11.91
N GLY A 697 -32.66 -5.06 -13.20
CA GLY A 697 -33.99 -4.72 -13.77
C GLY A 697 -34.68 -5.97 -14.29
N LYS A 698 -35.99 -5.82 -14.65
CA LYS A 698 -36.77 -6.97 -15.13
C LYS A 698 -36.25 -7.62 -16.41
N ASP A 699 -35.51 -6.90 -17.25
CA ASP A 699 -35.13 -7.39 -18.60
C ASP A 699 -33.68 -7.11 -19.05
N SER A 700 -32.80 -6.56 -18.22
CA SER A 700 -31.42 -6.37 -18.61
C SER A 700 -30.43 -6.34 -17.43
N VAL A 701 -29.31 -7.04 -17.62
CA VAL A 701 -28.16 -6.97 -16.70
C VAL A 701 -27.07 -6.18 -17.41
N CYS A 702 -26.79 -4.97 -16.92
CA CYS A 702 -25.64 -4.19 -17.39
C CYS A 702 -24.54 -4.24 -16.34
N MET A 703 -23.36 -4.75 -16.69
CA MET A 703 -22.18 -4.64 -15.85
C MET A 703 -21.33 -3.48 -16.37
N VAL A 704 -21.04 -2.52 -15.50
CA VAL A 704 -20.14 -1.42 -15.81
C VAL A 704 -19.06 -1.38 -14.72
N THR A 705 -17.81 -1.34 -15.12
CA THR A 705 -16.67 -1.23 -14.22
C THR A 705 -16.33 0.25 -14.05
N PHE A 706 -16.32 0.75 -12.82
CA PHE A 706 -15.84 2.09 -12.53
C PHE A 706 -14.37 2.04 -12.15
N SER A 707 -13.57 2.88 -12.78
CA SER A 707 -12.28 3.27 -12.24
C SER A 707 -12.48 4.51 -11.36
N ILE A 708 -11.80 4.58 -10.22
CA ILE A 708 -11.79 5.78 -9.40
C ILE A 708 -11.23 6.93 -10.23
N GLN A 709 -12.08 7.87 -10.64
CA GLN A 709 -11.60 9.12 -11.20
C GLN A 709 -11.09 9.98 -10.05
N LYS A 710 -9.78 10.24 -10.03
CA LYS A 710 -9.22 11.30 -9.20
C LYS A 710 -10.02 12.57 -9.43
N SER A 711 -10.42 13.22 -8.34
CA SER A 711 -11.25 14.42 -8.25
C SER A 711 -11.15 15.36 -9.47
N GLY A 712 -12.29 15.77 -10.00
CA GLY A 712 -12.52 16.46 -11.28
C GLY A 712 -11.85 17.80 -11.56
N ILE A 713 -10.78 18.19 -10.87
CA ILE A 713 -9.96 19.36 -11.22
C ILE A 713 -9.32 19.18 -12.60
N TRP A 714 -8.94 17.94 -12.98
CA TRP A 714 -8.36 17.67 -14.30
C TRP A 714 -9.37 17.80 -15.45
N ILE A 715 -10.65 17.46 -15.25
CA ILE A 715 -11.69 17.60 -16.27
C ILE A 715 -11.95 19.10 -16.53
N TRP A 716 -12.00 19.91 -15.49
CA TRP A 716 -12.13 21.37 -15.65
C TRP A 716 -10.91 22.01 -16.32
N LEU A 717 -9.69 21.53 -16.02
CA LEU A 717 -8.47 21.99 -16.69
C LEU A 717 -8.42 21.55 -18.18
N VAL A 718 -8.89 20.35 -18.51
CA VAL A 718 -9.02 19.90 -19.91
C VAL A 718 -10.12 20.66 -20.63
N PHE A 719 -11.27 20.94 -19.99
CA PHE A 719 -12.33 21.79 -20.56
C PHE A 719 -11.86 23.23 -20.75
N LEU A 720 -11.17 23.80 -19.76
CA LEU A 720 -10.57 25.14 -19.87
C LEU A 720 -9.50 25.16 -20.97
N GLY A 721 -8.67 24.14 -21.08
CA GLY A 721 -7.70 23.94 -22.14
C GLY A 721 -8.35 23.86 -23.53
N MET A 722 -9.44 23.10 -23.69
CA MET A 722 -10.19 23.04 -24.95
C MET A 722 -10.86 24.37 -25.30
N ILE A 723 -11.39 25.13 -24.35
CA ILE A 723 -11.92 26.47 -24.57
C ILE A 723 -10.81 27.42 -24.98
N CYS A 724 -9.65 27.37 -24.35
CA CYS A 724 -8.48 28.18 -24.74
C CYS A 724 -7.97 27.82 -26.14
N ILE A 725 -7.92 26.54 -26.49
CA ILE A 725 -7.56 26.05 -27.83
C ILE A 725 -8.61 26.52 -28.86
N GLY A 726 -9.91 26.48 -28.55
CA GLY A 726 -10.99 26.98 -29.36
C GLY A 726 -10.89 28.49 -29.60
N MET A 727 -10.56 29.27 -28.57
CA MET A 727 -10.33 30.73 -28.68
C MET A 727 -9.08 31.05 -29.49
N ILE A 728 -7.99 30.30 -29.29
CA ILE A 728 -6.75 30.47 -30.10
C ILE A 728 -7.01 30.07 -31.54
N ALA A 729 -7.70 28.97 -31.83
CA ALA A 729 -8.09 28.58 -33.19
C ALA A 729 -9.02 29.62 -33.85
N GLY A 730 -9.98 30.16 -33.08
CA GLY A 730 -10.84 31.25 -33.53
C GLY A 730 -10.06 32.54 -33.85
N PHE A 731 -9.07 32.86 -33.00
CA PHE A 731 -8.19 34.01 -33.19
C PHE A 731 -7.26 33.85 -34.42
N ILE A 732 -6.71 32.62 -34.58
CA ILE A 732 -5.89 32.28 -35.76
C ILE A 732 -6.75 32.29 -37.04
N TYR A 733 -7.98 31.73 -36.99
CA TYR A 733 -8.93 31.79 -38.10
C TYR A 733 -9.34 33.21 -38.47
N SER A 734 -9.56 34.08 -37.45
CA SER A 734 -9.86 35.51 -37.69
C SER A 734 -8.67 36.28 -38.23
N ARG A 735 -7.43 35.92 -37.85
CA ARG A 735 -6.20 36.49 -38.42
C ARG A 735 -5.96 36.01 -39.85
N GLN A 736 -6.20 34.71 -40.13
CA GLN A 736 -6.09 34.18 -41.51
C GLN A 736 -7.10 34.83 -42.47
N LYS A 737 -8.29 35.22 -41.99
CA LYS A 737 -9.28 35.95 -42.79
C LYS A 737 -8.87 37.39 -43.07
N LYS A 738 -8.01 38.00 -42.25
CA LYS A 738 -7.44 39.34 -42.46
C LYS A 738 -6.16 39.34 -43.33
N VAL A 739 -5.47 38.19 -43.48
CA VAL A 739 -4.21 38.06 -44.26
C VAL A 739 -4.44 37.61 -45.70
N LYS A 740 -5.66 37.22 -46.10
CA LYS A 740 -6.00 36.91 -47.52
C LYS A 740 -6.15 38.13 -48.46
N ALA A 741 -5.67 39.28 -48.03
CA ALA A 741 -5.71 40.50 -48.81
C ALA A 741 -4.32 41.16 -49.08
N LEU A 742 -3.26 40.35 -49.09
CA LEU A 742 -1.96 40.84 -49.65
C LEU A 742 -1.16 39.62 -50.17
N ASP A 743 -1.14 39.49 -51.50
CA ASP A 743 -0.18 38.64 -52.21
C ASP A 743 1.23 39.15 -51.98
N ILE A 744 2.18 38.22 -51.86
CA ILE A 744 3.50 38.23 -52.49
C ILE A 744 4.25 36.93 -52.18
N ASP A 745 4.78 36.35 -53.22
CA ASP A 745 5.69 35.19 -53.28
C ASP A 745 6.80 35.15 -52.23
N SER A 746 7.08 33.99 -51.70
CA SER A 746 8.45 33.48 -51.61
C SER A 746 8.57 32.12 -50.83
N VAL A 747 9.14 31.17 -51.55
CA VAL A 747 10.03 30.10 -51.13
C VAL A 747 9.52 29.09 -50.06
N LYS A 748 9.13 27.94 -50.60
CA LYS A 748 9.04 26.67 -49.87
C LYS A 748 10.45 26.17 -49.53
N GLU A 749 10.76 26.09 -48.24
CA GLU A 749 11.71 25.10 -47.71
C GLU A 749 10.92 23.95 -47.10
N GLU A 750 11.03 22.78 -47.68
CA GLU A 750 10.52 21.53 -47.15
C GLU A 750 11.40 21.08 -45.96
N PRO A 751 10.81 20.62 -44.84
CA PRO A 751 11.61 19.95 -43.84
C PRO A 751 11.93 18.54 -44.32
N VAL A 752 13.21 18.22 -44.37
CA VAL A 752 13.73 16.89 -44.66
C VAL A 752 13.27 15.94 -43.60
N GLY A 753 12.21 15.19 -43.87
CA GLY A 753 11.73 14.12 -43.03
C GLY A 753 12.61 12.88 -43.19
N ILE A 754 13.26 12.47 -42.15
CA ILE A 754 13.92 11.17 -42.09
C ILE A 754 12.86 10.10 -41.90
N GLN A 755 12.44 9.45 -42.96
CA GLN A 755 11.66 8.22 -42.95
C GLN A 755 12.61 7.05 -42.57
N VAL A 756 12.51 6.56 -41.34
CA VAL A 756 13.14 5.29 -40.94
C VAL A 756 12.05 4.26 -40.80
N SER A 757 12.10 3.24 -41.63
CA SER A 757 11.19 2.09 -41.59
C SER A 757 11.36 1.24 -40.35
N ASN A 758 10.22 0.77 -39.82
CA ASN A 758 10.19 -0.21 -38.70
C ASN A 758 10.76 -1.56 -39.16
N ASN A 759 12.01 -1.81 -38.88
CA ASN A 759 12.59 -3.16 -38.78
C ASN A 759 13.84 -3.08 -37.89
N ASN A 760 14.02 -4.03 -36.97
CA ASN A 760 15.11 -4.21 -36.01
C ASN A 760 16.48 -3.69 -36.49
N VAL A 761 16.74 -2.40 -36.34
CA VAL A 761 18.00 -1.78 -36.75
C VAL A 761 18.77 -1.42 -35.47
N LYS A 762 19.94 -1.99 -35.32
CA LYS A 762 20.96 -1.45 -34.41
C LYS A 762 21.26 -0.03 -34.90
N LEU A 763 20.87 0.97 -34.12
CA LEU A 763 21.17 2.38 -34.41
C LEU A 763 22.69 2.50 -34.57
N ASN A 764 23.16 3.02 -35.71
CA ASN A 764 24.57 3.24 -35.91
C ASN A 764 25.03 4.54 -35.19
N GLU A 765 26.32 4.69 -34.94
CA GLU A 765 26.86 5.84 -34.20
C GLU A 765 26.56 7.18 -34.86
N GLU A 766 26.51 7.21 -36.19
CA GLU A 766 26.25 8.44 -36.96
C GLU A 766 24.79 8.86 -36.88
N GLU A 767 23.85 7.91 -36.92
CA GLU A 767 22.41 8.19 -36.71
C GLU A 767 22.13 8.64 -35.28
N ALA A 768 22.78 7.99 -34.29
CA ALA A 768 22.68 8.40 -32.89
C ALA A 768 23.20 9.81 -32.67
N ARG A 769 24.31 10.17 -33.32
CA ARG A 769 24.87 11.53 -33.26
C ARG A 769 23.92 12.57 -33.84
N LYS A 770 23.30 12.33 -35.00
CA LYS A 770 22.28 13.22 -35.58
C LYS A 770 21.08 13.44 -34.67
N VAL A 771 20.60 12.39 -34.02
CA VAL A 771 19.50 12.49 -33.06
C VAL A 771 19.92 13.27 -31.81
N MET A 772 21.16 13.08 -31.33
CA MET A 772 21.69 13.85 -30.19
C MET A 772 21.87 15.34 -30.52
N GLU A 773 22.36 15.68 -31.73
CA GLU A 773 22.48 17.06 -32.20
C GLU A 773 21.10 17.73 -32.31
N ALA A 774 20.14 17.06 -32.94
CA ALA A 774 18.76 17.56 -33.04
C ALA A 774 18.09 17.72 -31.64
N LEU A 775 18.33 16.78 -30.72
CA LEU A 775 17.85 16.87 -29.34
C LEU A 775 18.42 18.08 -28.63
N LYS A 776 19.73 18.32 -28.74
CA LYS A 776 20.42 19.45 -28.13
C LYS A 776 19.90 20.78 -28.70
N GLU A 777 19.81 20.87 -30.01
CA GLU A 777 19.29 22.06 -30.69
C GLU A 777 17.85 22.36 -30.27
N TYR A 778 16.98 21.33 -30.17
CA TYR A 778 15.62 21.50 -29.73
C TYR A 778 15.54 22.00 -28.29
N MET A 779 16.39 21.46 -27.37
CA MET A 779 16.45 21.89 -25.98
C MET A 779 16.88 23.36 -25.84
N GLU A 780 17.89 23.76 -26.62
CA GLU A 780 18.46 25.14 -26.56
C GLU A 780 17.57 26.18 -27.20
N LYS A 781 16.98 25.90 -28.39
CA LYS A 781 16.16 26.85 -29.13
C LYS A 781 14.74 26.95 -28.61
N SER A 782 14.08 25.84 -28.38
CA SER A 782 12.65 25.82 -28.02
C SER A 782 12.39 25.77 -26.51
N ARG A 783 13.42 25.46 -25.69
CA ARG A 783 13.38 25.37 -24.21
C ARG A 783 12.19 24.54 -23.70
N PRO A 784 11.91 23.37 -24.29
CA PRO A 784 10.71 22.58 -23.96
C PRO A 784 10.71 22.09 -22.53
N TYR A 785 11.88 22.01 -21.88
CA TYR A 785 12.06 21.62 -20.49
C TYR A 785 11.35 22.54 -19.48
N LEU A 786 10.95 23.75 -19.89
CA LEU A 786 10.12 24.64 -19.07
C LEU A 786 8.66 24.14 -18.95
N ASN A 787 8.23 23.26 -19.87
CA ASN A 787 6.96 22.59 -19.73
C ASN A 787 7.08 21.50 -18.63
N VAL A 788 6.28 21.64 -17.58
CA VAL A 788 6.27 20.76 -16.42
C VAL A 788 5.95 19.31 -16.79
N ASP A 789 5.07 19.09 -17.75
CA ASP A 789 4.54 17.79 -18.16
C ASP A 789 5.14 17.26 -19.47
N LEU A 790 6.32 17.74 -19.86
CA LEU A 790 7.02 17.34 -21.09
C LEU A 790 7.27 15.82 -21.14
N LYS A 791 6.71 15.15 -22.14
CA LYS A 791 6.85 13.70 -22.34
C LYS A 791 7.94 13.39 -23.36
N GLN A 792 8.61 12.24 -23.18
CA GLN A 792 9.63 11.75 -24.11
C GLN A 792 9.09 11.56 -25.53
N SER A 793 7.84 11.12 -25.67
CA SER A 793 7.18 10.96 -26.99
C SER A 793 6.98 12.29 -27.72
N GLU A 794 6.75 13.39 -27.01
CA GLU A 794 6.60 14.73 -27.58
C GLU A 794 7.94 15.25 -28.08
N VAL A 795 9.00 15.02 -27.29
CA VAL A 795 10.37 15.37 -27.70
C VAL A 795 10.79 14.57 -28.92
N ALA A 796 10.51 13.25 -28.95
CA ALA A 796 10.81 12.39 -30.10
C ALA A 796 10.11 12.88 -31.38
N ALA A 797 8.82 13.21 -31.30
CA ALA A 797 8.04 13.72 -32.39
C ALA A 797 8.59 15.09 -32.90
N ALA A 798 8.98 15.98 -31.98
CA ALA A 798 9.50 17.29 -32.29
C ALA A 798 10.86 17.27 -33.03
N ILE A 799 11.71 16.26 -32.71
CA ILE A 799 13.00 16.07 -33.38
C ILE A 799 12.95 15.07 -34.56
N GLY A 800 11.74 14.61 -34.93
CA GLY A 800 11.53 13.76 -36.10
C GLY A 800 11.99 12.32 -35.95
N CYS A 801 12.03 11.76 -34.71
CA CYS A 801 12.40 10.36 -34.49
C CYS A 801 11.33 9.62 -33.71
N SER A 802 11.40 8.28 -33.67
CA SER A 802 10.50 7.47 -32.86
C SER A 802 10.90 7.53 -31.37
N ALA A 803 9.91 7.36 -30.48
CA ALA A 803 10.16 7.30 -29.04
C ALA A 803 11.14 6.15 -28.68
N TYR A 804 11.15 5.07 -29.44
CA TYR A 804 12.08 3.96 -29.28
C TYR A 804 13.53 4.38 -29.59
N ILE A 805 13.76 5.08 -30.73
CA ILE A 805 15.07 5.60 -31.10
C ILE A 805 15.60 6.55 -30.04
N LEU A 806 14.75 7.48 -29.60
CA LEU A 806 15.13 8.44 -28.56
C LEU A 806 15.46 7.73 -27.23
N SER A 807 14.69 6.71 -26.86
CA SER A 807 14.98 5.88 -25.67
C SER A 807 16.32 5.15 -25.79
N THR A 808 16.62 4.61 -26.98
CA THR A 808 17.89 3.95 -27.27
C THR A 808 19.08 4.91 -27.14
N VAL A 809 18.92 6.15 -27.64
CA VAL A 809 19.94 7.20 -27.51
C VAL A 809 20.18 7.56 -26.04
N PHE A 810 19.15 7.72 -25.23
CA PHE A 810 19.33 7.97 -23.78
C PHE A 810 20.02 6.82 -23.07
N THR A 811 19.66 5.58 -23.36
CA THR A 811 20.15 4.40 -22.65
C THR A 811 21.58 4.03 -23.06
N HIS A 812 21.89 4.01 -24.35
CA HIS A 812 23.14 3.46 -24.87
C HIS A 812 24.20 4.51 -25.16
N TYR A 813 23.82 5.71 -25.58
CA TYR A 813 24.77 6.74 -26.00
C TYR A 813 24.95 7.83 -24.93
N LEU A 814 23.86 8.41 -24.41
CA LEU A 814 23.94 9.43 -23.38
C LEU A 814 24.14 8.84 -21.97
N LYS A 815 23.77 7.58 -21.75
CA LYS A 815 23.85 6.84 -20.47
C LYS A 815 23.22 7.59 -19.30
N VAL A 816 22.17 8.36 -19.57
CA VAL A 816 21.40 9.11 -18.59
C VAL A 816 19.91 8.83 -18.80
N GLY A 817 19.10 8.87 -17.75
CA GLY A 817 17.66 8.76 -17.88
C GLY A 817 17.05 10.03 -18.49
N TYR A 818 15.94 9.89 -19.24
CA TYR A 818 15.23 11.01 -19.85
C TYR A 818 14.93 12.14 -18.86
N TYR A 819 14.38 11.80 -17.71
CA TYR A 819 14.06 12.78 -16.69
C TYR A 819 15.29 13.45 -16.06
N ASP A 820 16.38 12.72 -15.89
CA ASP A 820 17.63 13.31 -15.41
C ASP A 820 18.22 14.30 -16.42
N PHE A 821 18.14 13.98 -17.72
CA PHE A 821 18.56 14.88 -18.80
C PHE A 821 17.73 16.18 -18.80
N ILE A 822 16.40 16.09 -18.77
CA ILE A 822 15.50 17.26 -18.72
C ILE A 822 15.73 18.08 -17.45
N ASN A 823 15.87 17.41 -16.32
CA ASN A 823 16.10 18.08 -15.04
C ASN A 823 17.47 18.77 -14.96
N GLY A 824 18.47 18.30 -15.69
CA GLY A 824 19.74 19.00 -15.84
C GLY A 824 19.53 20.41 -16.43
N TYR A 825 18.78 20.54 -17.53
CA TYR A 825 18.42 21.84 -18.13
C TYR A 825 17.62 22.72 -17.18
N ARG A 826 16.67 22.16 -16.44
CA ARG A 826 15.87 22.90 -15.44
C ARG A 826 16.72 23.46 -14.30
N VAL A 827 17.72 22.70 -13.84
CA VAL A 827 18.66 23.14 -12.79
C VAL A 827 19.54 24.28 -13.31
N GLU A 828 20.08 24.17 -14.53
CA GLU A 828 20.87 25.26 -15.14
C GLU A 828 20.05 26.53 -15.35
N GLU A 829 18.78 26.41 -15.78
CA GLU A 829 17.85 27.53 -15.89
C GLU A 829 17.64 28.21 -14.54
N PHE A 830 17.48 27.44 -13.48
CA PHE A 830 17.34 27.97 -12.13
C PHE A 830 18.61 28.67 -11.64
N LYS A 831 19.79 28.11 -11.91
CA LYS A 831 21.10 28.75 -11.58
C LYS A 831 21.25 30.08 -12.33
N GLN A 832 20.82 30.12 -13.59
CA GLN A 832 20.87 31.37 -14.37
C GLN A 832 19.90 32.42 -13.80
N ALA A 833 18.70 31.99 -13.36
CA ALA A 833 17.73 32.89 -12.72
C ALA A 833 18.25 33.45 -11.37
N ILE A 834 19.05 32.70 -10.62
CA ILE A 834 19.73 33.20 -9.41
C ILE A 834 20.78 34.25 -9.79
N LYS A 835 21.63 33.98 -10.78
CA LYS A 835 22.63 34.94 -11.27
C LYS A 835 22.01 36.24 -11.74
N GLU A 836 20.81 36.21 -12.29
CA GLU A 836 20.05 37.37 -12.71
C GLU A 836 19.31 38.09 -11.54
N GLY A 837 19.52 37.67 -10.30
CA GLY A 837 18.90 38.26 -9.12
C GLY A 837 17.40 38.02 -8.98
N LYS A 838 16.80 37.09 -9.77
CA LYS A 838 15.35 36.83 -9.74
C LYS A 838 14.87 36.25 -8.40
N HIS A 839 15.77 35.63 -7.61
CA HIS A 839 15.50 35.10 -6.28
C HIS A 839 15.17 36.20 -5.25
N GLN A 840 15.52 37.45 -5.53
CA GLN A 840 15.14 38.59 -4.68
C GLN A 840 13.68 39.03 -4.91
N LYS A 841 13.10 38.70 -6.07
CA LYS A 841 11.71 39.08 -6.45
C LYS A 841 10.71 37.96 -6.29
N TYR A 842 11.14 36.71 -6.34
CA TYR A 842 10.28 35.53 -6.29
C TYR A 842 10.76 34.57 -5.21
N THR A 843 9.85 33.81 -4.61
CA THR A 843 10.24 32.70 -3.72
C THR A 843 10.97 31.63 -4.53
N LEU A 844 11.86 30.87 -3.91
CA LEU A 844 12.61 29.79 -4.59
C LEU A 844 11.67 28.73 -5.19
N VAL A 845 10.51 28.52 -4.60
CA VAL A 845 9.50 27.58 -5.12
C VAL A 845 8.88 28.13 -6.40
N THR A 846 8.44 29.37 -6.39
CA THR A 846 7.87 30.03 -7.58
C THR A 846 8.92 30.10 -8.71
N LEU A 847 10.18 30.34 -8.37
CA LEU A 847 11.25 30.38 -9.36
C LEU A 847 11.51 28.96 -9.95
N ALA A 848 11.46 27.92 -9.14
CA ALA A 848 11.57 26.55 -9.58
C ALA A 848 10.41 26.11 -10.50
N GLU A 849 9.19 26.52 -10.19
CA GLU A 849 8.02 26.27 -11.05
C GLU A 849 8.19 26.93 -12.42
N LYS A 850 8.70 28.16 -12.48
CA LYS A 850 9.01 28.86 -13.74
C LYS A 850 10.14 28.17 -14.53
N CYS A 851 11.01 27.39 -13.86
CA CYS A 851 12.04 26.58 -14.50
C CYS A 851 11.54 25.17 -14.88
N GLY A 852 10.24 24.85 -14.74
CA GLY A 852 9.62 23.61 -15.17
C GLY A 852 9.56 22.51 -14.12
N PHE A 853 9.83 22.79 -12.83
CA PHE A 853 9.66 21.81 -11.76
C PHE A 853 8.20 21.75 -11.28
N LYS A 854 7.66 20.54 -11.16
CA LYS A 854 6.27 20.27 -10.77
C LYS A 854 6.00 20.45 -9.27
N SER A 855 7.01 20.24 -8.42
CA SER A 855 6.83 20.32 -6.97
C SER A 855 8.12 20.78 -6.27
N LYS A 856 7.94 21.44 -5.13
CA LYS A 856 9.03 21.85 -4.22
C LYS A 856 9.97 20.68 -3.88
N THR A 857 9.41 19.53 -3.51
CA THR A 857 10.18 18.35 -3.09
C THR A 857 11.03 17.79 -4.23
N SER A 858 10.45 17.68 -5.43
CA SER A 858 11.17 17.24 -6.62
C SER A 858 12.30 18.22 -6.96
N PHE A 859 12.05 19.52 -6.89
CA PHE A 859 13.05 20.54 -7.13
C PHE A 859 14.22 20.45 -6.15
N PHE A 860 13.97 20.51 -4.85
CA PHE A 860 15.04 20.50 -3.82
C PHE A 860 15.91 19.25 -3.91
N ARG A 861 15.30 18.07 -4.07
CA ARG A 861 16.02 16.81 -4.25
C ARG A 861 16.88 16.81 -5.53
N THR A 862 16.30 17.24 -6.63
CA THR A 862 17.00 17.28 -7.93
C THR A 862 18.12 18.30 -7.91
N PHE A 863 17.87 19.49 -7.39
CA PHE A 863 18.87 20.56 -7.32
C PHE A 863 20.09 20.11 -6.47
N LYS A 864 19.84 19.49 -5.30
CA LYS A 864 20.91 18.92 -4.47
C LYS A 864 21.66 17.79 -5.17
N LYS A 865 20.95 16.93 -5.92
CA LYS A 865 21.57 15.84 -6.72
C LYS A 865 22.57 16.40 -7.76
N PHE A 866 22.21 17.49 -8.44
CA PHE A 866 23.04 18.05 -9.52
C PHE A 866 24.10 19.04 -9.06
N THR A 867 23.90 19.72 -7.95
CA THR A 867 24.83 20.79 -7.48
C THR A 867 25.63 20.41 -6.23
N GLY A 868 25.21 19.38 -5.51
CA GLY A 868 25.76 19.01 -4.20
C GLY A 868 25.16 19.83 -3.04
N PHE A 869 24.51 20.98 -3.31
CA PHE A 869 23.97 21.92 -2.34
C PHE A 869 22.45 22.01 -2.41
N THR A 870 21.82 22.36 -1.31
CA THR A 870 20.43 22.81 -1.36
C THR A 870 20.34 24.18 -2.04
N PRO A 871 19.17 24.60 -2.59
CA PRO A 871 19.05 25.90 -3.22
C PRO A 871 19.45 27.09 -2.32
N ASN A 872 19.16 27.01 -1.01
CA ASN A 872 19.54 28.04 -0.05
C ASN A 872 21.06 28.08 0.18
N GLU A 873 21.68 26.92 0.39
CA GLU A 873 23.13 26.81 0.54
C GLU A 873 23.87 27.32 -0.73
N TYR A 874 23.31 27.02 -1.93
CA TYR A 874 23.87 27.47 -3.18
C TYR A 874 23.86 29.00 -3.32
N ILE A 875 22.78 29.66 -2.89
CA ILE A 875 22.68 31.12 -2.91
C ILE A 875 23.69 31.73 -1.94
N GLN A 876 23.78 31.23 -0.70
CA GLN A 876 24.74 31.70 0.29
C GLN A 876 26.20 31.61 -0.22
N HIS A 877 26.57 30.51 -0.88
CA HIS A 877 27.90 30.35 -1.50
C HIS A 877 28.16 31.26 -2.70
N GLN A 878 27.10 31.71 -3.39
CA GLN A 878 27.24 32.69 -4.48
C GLN A 878 27.41 34.12 -3.97
N ASP A 879 26.80 34.45 -2.82
CA ASP A 879 26.91 35.76 -2.18
C ASP A 879 28.26 35.93 -1.45
N GLU A 880 28.97 34.84 -1.14
CA GLU A 880 30.30 34.84 -0.50
C GLU A 880 31.47 34.89 -1.50
N ASN A 881 31.21 34.62 -2.79
CA ASN A 881 32.23 34.68 -3.88
C ASN A 881 31.96 35.85 -4.81
#